data_9de99749df7e4f90a1345bf6c6391334
#
_entry.id   9de99749df7e4f90a1345bf6c6391334
#
_cell.length_a   1.000
_cell.length_b   1.000
_cell.length_c   1.000
_cell.angle_alpha   90.00
_cell.angle_beta   90.00
_cell.angle_gamma   90.00
#
_symmetry.space_group_name_H-M   'P 1'
#
loop_
_entity.id
_entity.type
_entity.pdbx_description
1 polymer ?
#
loop_
_entity_poly.entity_id
_entity_poly.type
_entity_poly.pdbx_seq_one_letter_code
_entity_poly.pdbx_strand_id
1 'polypeptide(L)'
;MNLSGEAMLVLQKAIEFAAEKGYEYVTPEMILLMILKIPEFVAAYENCGGDKKALKKRLKKYIEKYVEKSNGNEPTLSTGTQHMINFAGQSAFGSGCDQIYIRHFIHAIWNLDNSYAVYYMEQDGIAEPDLLQEMAFIEDEVEVTGTAGGMAVGHEKKEDAGNLKIFAPCLNDTLEDVNPLIGRTNELERTIQILCRKDKNNPLHIGEPGVGKTAITYGLVERLRSGDVPDAIKGAKIFALDLGGMLAGTQYRGDFEKRFKRVLTEIGKESKPIIYIDEIHNLSGAGAVGEGSFDASNLLKPYLTDGHIRFIGATTFEEYKKYFEKNKSLVRRFQNVEVKEPTEEESIRILEGLREKYEEFHGVKYGKDVLEYAVKMSAKYINERYLPDKAIDIIDEAGSYRKLHPVEDKKQKVGKDVINEILTKICRVPIETVETDDMTGLATLEDRLKGKIFGQDDAIGQVVNAVKFSKAGLSEENKPLASLLFVGPTGVGKTEIAKRLAAELGVKLIRFDMSEYGEKHAVAKLIGSPAGYVGYEEGGILTEEIRKNPSSVLLLDEIEKAHPDIFNVLLQVMDYATLTDNQGRKADFRNVVVIMTSNAGANKLGKSGIGFVSEGHDNSVLMEEVKRVFQPEFRNRLSKVVVFNSMDSEMATLVVDKKLTELKDQLLAKKIEFTADESAKKLLKKRGISQEFGAREVDRVIRNDIKPLFVDEILFGKLKDGGELSLSADEEKFTIETSEKNRKKADENNNDN
;
A
#
# COMPACT_ATOMS: atom_id res chain seq x y z
N MET A 1 -29.89 27.99 -15.00
CA MET A 1 -28.77 28.07 -14.08
C MET A 1 -28.84 29.41 -13.37
N ASN A 2 -28.58 29.48 -12.08
CA ASN A 2 -28.64 30.71 -11.32
C ASN A 2 -27.32 31.50 -11.46
N LEU A 3 -27.42 32.84 -11.47
CA LEU A 3 -26.27 33.74 -11.41
C LEU A 3 -25.70 33.74 -9.98
N SER A 4 -24.37 33.81 -9.83
CA SER A 4 -23.75 34.12 -8.54
C SER A 4 -24.14 35.51 -8.07
N GLY A 5 -24.03 35.79 -6.77
CA GLY A 5 -24.40 37.11 -6.21
C GLY A 5 -23.67 38.26 -6.90
N GLU A 6 -22.39 38.07 -7.26
CA GLU A 6 -21.58 39.08 -7.97
C GLU A 6 -22.00 39.25 -9.43
N ALA A 7 -22.21 38.12 -10.15
CA ALA A 7 -22.68 38.19 -11.54
C ALA A 7 -24.04 38.84 -11.66
N MET A 8 -24.94 38.56 -10.70
CA MET A 8 -26.26 39.23 -10.63
C MET A 8 -26.13 40.74 -10.38
N LEU A 9 -25.24 41.13 -9.46
CA LEU A 9 -24.99 42.55 -9.15
C LEU A 9 -24.38 43.31 -10.35
N VAL A 10 -23.48 42.67 -11.10
CA VAL A 10 -22.89 43.26 -12.32
C VAL A 10 -23.97 43.52 -13.37
N LEU A 11 -24.81 42.52 -13.64
CA LEU A 11 -25.89 42.64 -14.61
C LEU A 11 -26.90 43.73 -14.21
N GLN A 12 -27.31 43.74 -12.93
CA GLN A 12 -28.21 44.75 -12.38
C GLN A 12 -27.62 46.18 -12.53
N LYS A 13 -26.36 46.37 -12.15
CA LYS A 13 -25.67 47.67 -12.30
C LYS A 13 -25.48 48.09 -13.76
N ALA A 14 -25.36 47.14 -14.69
CA ALA A 14 -25.32 47.47 -16.12
C ALA A 14 -26.67 47.96 -16.63
N ILE A 15 -27.79 47.36 -16.19
CA ILE A 15 -29.14 47.78 -16.49
C ILE A 15 -29.42 49.15 -15.88
N GLU A 16 -29.08 49.37 -14.60
CA GLU A 16 -29.22 50.67 -13.93
C GLU A 16 -28.44 51.78 -14.65
N PHE A 17 -27.22 51.49 -15.06
CA PHE A 17 -26.35 52.41 -15.81
C PHE A 17 -26.96 52.78 -17.18
N ALA A 18 -27.52 51.79 -17.91
CA ALA A 18 -28.20 52.03 -19.17
C ALA A 18 -29.46 52.91 -18.98
N ALA A 19 -30.25 52.61 -17.94
CA ALA A 19 -31.45 53.39 -17.60
C ALA A 19 -31.12 54.84 -17.19
N GLU A 20 -30.13 55.05 -16.29
CA GLU A 20 -29.73 56.40 -15.86
C GLU A 20 -29.19 57.28 -17.00
N LYS A 21 -28.51 56.66 -17.97
CA LYS A 21 -27.94 57.38 -19.13
C LYS A 21 -28.87 57.43 -20.34
N GLY A 22 -30.03 56.79 -20.26
CA GLY A 22 -31.05 56.78 -21.30
C GLY A 22 -30.62 55.97 -22.53
N TYR A 23 -29.92 54.87 -22.39
CA TYR A 23 -29.58 53.95 -23.48
C TYR A 23 -30.71 52.94 -23.70
N GLU A 24 -30.91 52.55 -24.97
CA GLU A 24 -31.96 51.60 -25.36
C GLU A 24 -31.55 50.15 -25.07
N TYR A 25 -30.24 49.85 -25.17
CA TYR A 25 -29.71 48.49 -25.03
C TYR A 25 -28.64 48.41 -23.97
N VAL A 26 -28.62 47.27 -23.21
CA VAL A 26 -27.54 46.87 -22.36
C VAL A 26 -26.59 46.01 -23.20
N THR A 27 -25.36 46.45 -23.39
CA THR A 27 -24.35 45.79 -24.26
C THR A 27 -23.29 45.07 -23.45
N PRO A 28 -22.54 44.11 -24.05
CA PRO A 28 -21.40 43.42 -23.39
C PRO A 28 -20.34 44.41 -22.89
N GLU A 29 -20.13 45.52 -23.58
CA GLU A 29 -19.17 46.57 -23.18
C GLU A 29 -19.61 47.27 -21.88
N MET A 30 -20.92 47.41 -21.64
CA MET A 30 -21.44 47.92 -20.37
C MET A 30 -21.23 46.92 -19.24
N ILE A 31 -21.41 45.63 -19.52
CA ILE A 31 -21.17 44.58 -18.54
C ILE A 31 -19.68 44.55 -18.16
N LEU A 32 -18.75 44.58 -19.14
CA LEU A 32 -17.31 44.68 -18.88
C LEU A 32 -16.97 45.96 -18.10
N LEU A 33 -17.63 47.07 -18.38
CA LEU A 33 -17.44 48.32 -17.63
C LEU A 33 -17.86 48.18 -16.16
N MET A 34 -18.86 47.34 -15.85
CA MET A 34 -19.26 47.06 -14.47
C MET A 34 -18.31 46.01 -13.82
N ILE A 35 -17.84 45.01 -14.57
CA ILE A 35 -16.85 44.06 -14.11
C ILE A 35 -15.55 44.78 -13.72
N LEU A 36 -15.16 45.87 -14.37
CA LEU A 36 -14.02 46.73 -13.99
C LEU A 36 -14.17 47.40 -12.60
N LYS A 37 -15.30 47.22 -11.90
CA LYS A 37 -15.47 47.66 -10.50
C LYS A 37 -15.20 46.54 -9.49
N ILE A 38 -15.05 45.30 -9.94
CA ILE A 38 -14.77 44.15 -9.12
C ILE A 38 -13.24 44.12 -8.85
N PRO A 39 -12.81 44.09 -7.57
CA PRO A 39 -11.39 44.14 -7.21
C PRO A 39 -10.61 42.99 -7.80
N GLU A 40 -11.14 41.76 -7.74
CA GLU A 40 -10.51 40.53 -8.20
C GLU A 40 -10.23 40.56 -9.71
N PHE A 41 -11.22 40.97 -10.50
CA PHE A 41 -11.03 41.15 -11.95
C PHE A 41 -9.99 42.22 -12.27
N VAL A 42 -10.02 43.35 -11.53
CA VAL A 42 -9.06 44.44 -11.74
C VAL A 42 -7.64 43.99 -11.46
N ALA A 43 -7.43 43.25 -10.34
CA ALA A 43 -6.13 42.69 -10.01
C ALA A 43 -5.65 41.73 -11.10
N ALA A 44 -6.50 40.80 -11.57
CA ALA A 44 -6.17 39.89 -12.64
C ALA A 44 -5.81 40.62 -13.94
N TYR A 45 -6.58 41.64 -14.30
CA TYR A 45 -6.38 42.41 -15.51
C TYR A 45 -5.06 43.20 -15.48
N GLU A 46 -4.75 43.86 -14.34
CA GLU A 46 -3.51 44.62 -14.13
C GLU A 46 -2.27 43.68 -14.04
N ASN A 47 -2.41 42.50 -13.42
CA ASN A 47 -1.36 41.47 -13.39
C ASN A 47 -1.01 40.92 -14.79
N CYS A 48 -2.00 40.84 -15.68
CA CYS A 48 -1.78 40.50 -17.08
C CYS A 48 -1.19 41.66 -17.89
N GLY A 49 -0.92 42.80 -17.29
CA GLY A 49 -0.32 43.97 -17.95
C GLY A 49 -1.33 44.99 -18.50
N GLY A 50 -2.61 44.87 -18.20
CA GLY A 50 -3.67 45.77 -18.64
C GLY A 50 -3.72 47.10 -17.86
N ASP A 51 -4.16 48.17 -18.52
CA ASP A 51 -4.42 49.47 -17.89
C ASP A 51 -5.92 49.68 -17.70
N LYS A 52 -6.38 49.47 -16.46
CA LYS A 52 -7.78 49.71 -16.05
C LYS A 52 -8.33 51.09 -16.45
N LYS A 53 -7.51 52.15 -16.32
CA LYS A 53 -7.95 53.53 -16.61
C LYS A 53 -8.14 53.73 -18.11
N ALA A 54 -7.20 53.18 -18.91
CA ALA A 54 -7.25 53.25 -20.38
C ALA A 54 -8.47 52.44 -20.89
N LEU A 55 -8.65 51.20 -20.46
CA LEU A 55 -9.81 50.37 -20.86
C LEU A 55 -11.15 51.02 -20.49
N LYS A 56 -11.28 51.50 -19.25
CA LYS A 56 -12.48 52.22 -18.82
C LYS A 56 -12.83 53.44 -19.67
N LYS A 57 -11.80 54.22 -20.11
CA LYS A 57 -11.97 55.36 -20.94
C LYS A 57 -12.41 54.98 -22.36
N ARG A 58 -11.82 53.92 -22.93
CA ARG A 58 -12.18 53.40 -24.27
C ARG A 58 -13.62 52.85 -24.28
N LEU A 59 -13.99 52.03 -23.29
CA LEU A 59 -15.34 51.50 -23.18
C LEU A 59 -16.38 52.60 -23.05
N LYS A 60 -16.18 53.62 -22.19
CA LYS A 60 -17.10 54.74 -22.05
C LYS A 60 -17.26 55.52 -23.35
N LYS A 61 -16.14 55.82 -24.07
CA LYS A 61 -16.17 56.51 -25.35
C LYS A 61 -16.92 55.70 -26.42
N TYR A 62 -16.75 54.35 -26.42
CA TYR A 62 -17.47 53.48 -27.32
C TYR A 62 -19.00 53.52 -27.03
N ILE A 63 -19.38 53.33 -25.76
CA ILE A 63 -20.78 53.31 -25.32
C ILE A 63 -21.47 54.68 -25.70
N GLU A 64 -20.82 55.80 -25.40
CA GLU A 64 -21.33 57.11 -25.70
C GLU A 64 -21.53 57.41 -27.23
N LYS A 65 -20.70 56.79 -28.06
CA LYS A 65 -20.69 57.07 -29.50
C LYS A 65 -21.57 56.12 -30.31
N TYR A 66 -21.69 54.87 -29.90
CA TYR A 66 -22.28 53.82 -30.73
C TYR A 66 -23.56 53.17 -30.16
N VAL A 67 -23.87 53.36 -28.86
CA VAL A 67 -25.11 52.81 -28.29
C VAL A 67 -26.23 53.81 -28.43
N GLU A 68 -27.35 53.40 -29.01
CA GLU A 68 -28.52 54.23 -29.25
C GLU A 68 -29.17 54.64 -27.96
N LYS A 69 -29.73 55.87 -27.94
CA LYS A 69 -30.49 56.38 -26.79
C LYS A 69 -31.96 56.04 -26.93
N SER A 70 -32.54 55.61 -25.82
CA SER A 70 -33.95 55.29 -25.73
C SER A 70 -34.82 56.53 -25.80
N ASN A 71 -35.98 56.43 -26.46
CA ASN A 71 -37.05 57.48 -26.48
C ASN A 71 -37.99 57.34 -25.28
N GLY A 72 -37.55 56.91 -24.11
CA GLY A 72 -38.30 56.81 -22.88
C GLY A 72 -38.75 55.39 -22.45
N ASN A 73 -38.26 54.37 -23.13
CA ASN A 73 -38.50 52.97 -22.75
C ASN A 73 -37.40 52.45 -21.81
N GLU A 74 -37.75 51.45 -20.97
CA GLU A 74 -36.77 50.73 -20.16
C GLU A 74 -35.72 50.02 -21.05
N PRO A 75 -34.43 50.01 -20.66
CA PRO A 75 -33.39 49.40 -21.45
C PRO A 75 -33.57 47.87 -21.54
N THR A 76 -33.40 47.34 -22.75
CA THR A 76 -33.47 45.90 -23.02
C THR A 76 -32.09 45.30 -23.23
N LEU A 77 -31.93 43.99 -23.00
CA LEU A 77 -30.66 43.31 -23.27
C LEU A 77 -30.42 43.24 -24.78
N SER A 78 -29.26 43.69 -25.23
CA SER A 78 -28.85 43.53 -26.63
C SER A 78 -28.71 42.04 -27.02
N THR A 79 -28.81 41.74 -28.32
CA THR A 79 -28.62 40.36 -28.81
C THR A 79 -27.26 39.78 -28.37
N GLY A 80 -26.21 40.60 -28.41
CA GLY A 80 -24.89 40.18 -27.92
C GLY A 80 -24.86 39.85 -26.43
N THR A 81 -25.59 40.62 -25.60
CA THR A 81 -25.68 40.33 -24.16
C THR A 81 -26.50 39.08 -23.88
N GLN A 82 -27.59 38.84 -24.63
CA GLN A 82 -28.36 37.60 -24.50
C GLN A 82 -27.52 36.36 -24.90
N HIS A 83 -26.75 36.44 -25.98
CA HIS A 83 -25.83 35.39 -26.40
C HIS A 83 -24.75 35.17 -25.33
N MET A 84 -24.17 36.21 -24.77
CA MET A 84 -23.17 36.14 -23.70
C MET A 84 -23.73 35.40 -22.46
N ILE A 85 -24.92 35.73 -21.99
CA ILE A 85 -25.53 35.10 -20.83
C ILE A 85 -25.82 33.61 -21.09
N ASN A 86 -26.33 33.28 -22.28
CA ASN A 86 -26.60 31.90 -22.68
C ASN A 86 -25.34 31.07 -22.75
N PHE A 87 -24.28 31.63 -23.35
CA PHE A 87 -22.98 30.95 -23.46
C PHE A 87 -22.33 30.81 -22.07
N ALA A 88 -22.38 31.81 -21.22
CA ALA A 88 -21.90 31.72 -19.84
C ALA A 88 -22.60 30.60 -19.05
N GLY A 89 -23.90 30.41 -19.30
CA GLY A 89 -24.68 29.31 -18.71
C GLY A 89 -24.22 27.95 -19.21
N GLN A 90 -23.93 27.80 -20.51
CA GLN A 90 -23.40 26.58 -21.10
C GLN A 90 -21.99 26.28 -20.58
N SER A 91 -21.13 27.30 -20.51
CA SER A 91 -19.76 27.17 -19.97
C SER A 91 -19.74 26.75 -18.51
N ALA A 92 -20.61 27.34 -17.68
CA ALA A 92 -20.77 26.99 -16.27
C ALA A 92 -21.24 25.52 -16.10
N PHE A 93 -22.19 25.09 -16.92
CA PHE A 93 -22.67 23.70 -16.92
C PHE A 93 -21.57 22.72 -17.36
N GLY A 94 -20.81 23.05 -18.40
CA GLY A 94 -19.70 22.24 -18.92
C GLY A 94 -18.54 22.10 -17.94
N SER A 95 -18.33 23.10 -17.05
CA SER A 95 -17.32 23.07 -15.98
C SER A 95 -17.84 22.50 -14.66
N GLY A 96 -19.07 21.99 -14.60
CA GLY A 96 -19.65 21.36 -13.40
C GLY A 96 -19.99 22.34 -12.28
N CYS A 97 -20.12 23.64 -12.59
CA CYS A 97 -20.48 24.65 -11.62
C CYS A 97 -21.99 24.77 -11.45
N ASP A 98 -22.47 24.96 -10.22
CA ASP A 98 -23.92 25.15 -9.91
C ASP A 98 -24.43 26.53 -10.24
N GLN A 99 -23.54 27.53 -10.40
CA GLN A 99 -23.83 28.92 -10.63
C GLN A 99 -22.95 29.52 -11.72
N ILE A 100 -23.39 30.64 -12.32
CA ILE A 100 -22.65 31.42 -13.30
C ILE A 100 -21.83 32.48 -12.54
N TYR A 101 -20.51 32.36 -12.56
CA TYR A 101 -19.55 33.30 -11.96
C TYR A 101 -19.04 34.33 -12.99
N ILE A 102 -18.34 35.37 -12.52
CA ILE A 102 -17.79 36.45 -13.37
C ILE A 102 -16.84 35.88 -14.44
N ARG A 103 -16.05 34.88 -14.11
CA ARG A 103 -15.15 34.19 -15.09
C ARG A 103 -15.90 33.62 -16.30
N HIS A 104 -17.12 33.11 -16.09
CA HIS A 104 -17.96 32.63 -17.19
C HIS A 104 -18.49 33.80 -18.07
N PHE A 105 -18.72 34.98 -17.49
CA PHE A 105 -19.04 36.18 -18.27
C PHE A 105 -17.85 36.63 -19.12
N ILE A 106 -16.63 36.62 -18.57
CA ILE A 106 -15.42 36.98 -19.32
C ILE A 106 -15.21 36.01 -20.46
N HIS A 107 -15.27 34.68 -20.20
CA HIS A 107 -15.18 33.66 -21.24
C HIS A 107 -16.25 33.84 -22.33
N ALA A 108 -17.49 34.17 -21.94
CA ALA A 108 -18.59 34.41 -22.87
C ALA A 108 -18.39 35.70 -23.70
N ILE A 109 -17.79 36.76 -23.13
CA ILE A 109 -17.45 37.98 -23.85
C ILE A 109 -16.43 37.68 -24.95
N TRP A 110 -15.40 36.87 -24.67
CA TRP A 110 -14.37 36.48 -25.67
C TRP A 110 -14.97 35.67 -26.83
N ASN A 111 -16.03 34.90 -26.57
CA ASN A 111 -16.68 34.07 -27.58
C ASN A 111 -17.74 34.83 -28.39
N LEU A 112 -17.84 36.17 -28.23
CA LEU A 112 -18.72 37.02 -29.06
C LEU A 112 -18.01 37.46 -30.36
N ASP A 113 -18.62 37.17 -31.49
CA ASP A 113 -18.14 37.67 -32.77
C ASP A 113 -18.21 39.19 -32.78
N ASN A 114 -17.08 39.85 -33.15
CA ASN A 114 -16.99 41.32 -33.32
C ASN A 114 -17.26 42.17 -32.06
N SER A 115 -16.90 41.67 -30.85
CA SER A 115 -17.04 42.45 -29.61
C SER A 115 -15.91 43.49 -29.46
N TYR A 116 -16.28 44.75 -29.26
CA TYR A 116 -15.33 45.83 -28.93
C TYR A 116 -14.78 45.68 -27.51
N ALA A 117 -15.46 44.97 -26.64
CA ALA A 117 -14.92 44.61 -25.33
C ALA A 117 -13.63 43.75 -25.46
N VAL A 118 -13.68 42.72 -26.31
CA VAL A 118 -12.53 41.86 -26.62
C VAL A 118 -11.43 42.67 -27.31
N TYR A 119 -11.78 43.41 -28.37
CA TYR A 119 -10.80 44.22 -29.14
C TYR A 119 -10.02 45.16 -28.23
N TYR A 120 -10.64 45.80 -27.22
CA TYR A 120 -9.89 46.69 -26.33
C TYR A 120 -9.02 45.98 -25.31
N MET A 121 -9.38 44.78 -24.89
CA MET A 121 -8.53 43.95 -24.02
C MET A 121 -7.33 43.38 -24.78
N GLU A 122 -7.53 42.95 -26.03
CA GLU A 122 -6.43 42.50 -26.92
C GLU A 122 -5.47 43.62 -27.27
N GLN A 123 -5.96 44.89 -27.41
CA GLN A 123 -5.09 46.06 -27.60
C GLN A 123 -4.16 46.31 -26.41
N ASP A 124 -4.55 45.90 -25.20
CA ASP A 124 -3.69 45.96 -24.03
C ASP A 124 -2.77 44.73 -23.92
N GLY A 125 -2.78 43.85 -24.94
CA GLY A 125 -1.92 42.67 -25.04
C GLY A 125 -2.42 41.49 -24.15
N ILE A 126 -3.70 41.49 -23.74
CA ILE A 126 -4.29 40.48 -22.86
C ILE A 126 -4.91 39.38 -23.71
N ALA A 127 -4.52 38.13 -23.44
CA ALA A 127 -5.13 36.95 -24.02
C ALA A 127 -6.15 36.35 -23.02
N GLU A 128 -7.22 35.77 -23.57
CA GLU A 128 -8.28 35.15 -22.77
C GLU A 128 -7.74 34.11 -21.77
N PRO A 129 -6.87 33.13 -22.17
CA PRO A 129 -6.39 32.11 -21.25
C PRO A 129 -5.62 32.70 -20.06
N ASP A 130 -4.82 33.70 -20.30
CA ASP A 130 -4.00 34.34 -19.26
C ASP A 130 -4.89 35.07 -18.24
N LEU A 131 -5.92 35.77 -18.70
CA LEU A 131 -6.85 36.50 -17.83
C LEU A 131 -7.73 35.55 -17.01
N LEU A 132 -8.30 34.51 -17.63
CA LEU A 132 -9.14 33.54 -16.94
C LEU A 132 -8.35 32.75 -15.90
N GLN A 133 -7.11 32.42 -16.20
CA GLN A 133 -6.21 31.75 -15.27
C GLN A 133 -5.88 32.63 -14.06
N GLU A 134 -5.57 33.90 -14.30
CA GLU A 134 -5.27 34.85 -13.22
C GLU A 134 -6.51 35.10 -12.34
N MET A 135 -7.70 35.15 -12.94
CA MET A 135 -8.96 35.25 -12.20
C MET A 135 -9.24 34.03 -11.33
N ALA A 136 -9.05 32.82 -11.88
CA ALA A 136 -9.22 31.59 -11.11
C ALA A 136 -8.26 31.54 -9.92
N PHE A 137 -7.05 32.01 -10.12
CA PHE A 137 -6.03 32.07 -9.09
C PHE A 137 -6.42 32.99 -7.92
N ILE A 138 -7.01 34.16 -8.23
CA ILE A 138 -7.46 35.14 -7.24
C ILE A 138 -8.75 34.67 -6.53
N GLU A 139 -9.68 34.01 -7.24
CA GLU A 139 -10.88 33.40 -6.64
C GLU A 139 -10.55 32.33 -5.62
N ASP A 140 -9.58 31.44 -5.90
CA ASP A 140 -9.10 30.39 -4.97
C ASP A 140 -8.46 30.99 -3.70
N GLU A 141 -7.76 32.13 -3.80
CA GLU A 141 -7.20 32.86 -2.65
C GLU A 141 -8.31 33.43 -1.72
N VAL A 142 -9.43 33.84 -2.25
CA VAL A 142 -10.54 34.43 -1.49
C VAL A 142 -11.36 33.37 -0.75
N GLU A 143 -11.54 32.15 -1.30
CA GLU A 143 -12.25 31.06 -0.63
C GLU A 143 -11.48 30.52 0.59
N VAL A 144 -10.15 30.50 0.56
CA VAL A 144 -9.31 30.05 1.68
C VAL A 144 -9.28 31.07 2.83
N THR A 145 -9.56 32.37 2.55
CA THR A 145 -9.55 33.44 3.57
C THR A 145 -10.94 33.78 4.13
N GLY A 146 -12.02 33.21 3.57
CA GLY A 146 -13.42 33.59 3.83
C GLY A 146 -14.05 33.07 5.13
N THR A 147 -13.32 32.41 6.05
CA THR A 147 -13.86 31.90 7.33
C THR A 147 -13.50 32.70 8.56
N ALA A 148 -13.10 33.97 8.47
CA ALA A 148 -13.01 34.85 9.65
C ALA A 148 -13.42 36.30 9.28
N GLY A 149 -14.60 36.69 9.76
CA GLY A 149 -15.17 38.01 9.48
C GLY A 149 -14.42 39.18 10.10
N GLY A 150 -14.49 40.32 9.41
CA GLY A 150 -14.39 41.65 10.05
C GLY A 150 -13.34 42.60 9.49
N MET A 151 -13.83 43.61 8.74
CA MET A 151 -13.35 45.00 8.56
C MET A 151 -12.00 45.29 7.86
N ALA A 152 -12.17 46.00 6.75
CA ALA A 152 -11.14 46.59 5.90
C ALA A 152 -10.40 47.75 6.57
N VAL A 153 -9.08 47.81 6.41
CA VAL A 153 -8.29 49.05 6.22
C VAL A 153 -7.02 48.65 5.43
N GLY A 154 -6.70 49.45 4.37
CA GLY A 154 -5.72 49.21 3.36
C GLY A 154 -4.30 48.96 3.80
N HIS A 155 -3.59 48.25 2.87
CA HIS A 155 -2.16 48.41 2.70
C HIS A 155 -1.62 47.64 1.50
N GLU A 156 -0.82 48.29 0.68
CA GLU A 156 -0.16 47.85 -0.55
C GLU A 156 1.02 46.85 -0.37
N LYS A 157 1.01 45.97 0.63
CA LYS A 157 2.14 45.03 0.89
C LYS A 157 1.75 43.60 1.26
N LYS A 158 0.49 43.16 1.05
CA LYS A 158 0.02 41.83 1.52
C LYS A 158 -0.13 40.75 0.46
N GLU A 159 -0.08 41.06 -0.84
CA GLU A 159 -0.32 40.07 -1.91
C GLU A 159 0.80 39.07 -2.10
N ASP A 160 2.07 39.46 -1.85
CA ASP A 160 3.22 38.59 -1.97
C ASP A 160 3.35 37.56 -0.82
N ALA A 161 2.74 37.84 0.35
CA ALA A 161 2.82 36.96 1.53
C ALA A 161 1.86 35.75 1.44
N GLY A 162 0.81 35.79 0.63
CA GLY A 162 -0.18 34.72 0.47
C GLY A 162 0.40 33.48 -0.20
N ASN A 163 1.00 33.66 -1.36
CA ASN A 163 1.60 32.59 -2.17
C ASN A 163 2.74 31.85 -1.46
N LEU A 164 3.54 32.58 -0.70
CA LEU A 164 4.64 31.98 0.07
C LEU A 164 4.12 31.05 1.16
N LYS A 165 3.03 31.44 1.85
CA LYS A 165 2.44 30.62 2.92
C LYS A 165 1.78 29.35 2.42
N ILE A 166 1.22 29.37 1.21
CA ILE A 166 0.52 28.23 0.61
C ILE A 166 1.51 27.18 0.08
N PHE A 167 2.47 27.60 -0.74
CA PHE A 167 3.38 26.68 -1.45
C PHE A 167 4.74 26.47 -0.77
N ALA A 168 5.09 27.33 0.18
CA ALA A 168 6.35 27.24 0.93
C ALA A 168 6.19 27.78 2.37
N PRO A 169 5.43 27.08 3.23
CA PRO A 169 5.27 27.48 4.62
C PRO A 169 6.63 27.54 5.34
N CYS A 170 6.79 28.54 6.21
CA CYS A 170 7.98 28.69 7.03
C CYS A 170 7.93 27.73 8.22
N LEU A 171 8.81 26.74 8.25
CA LEU A 171 8.87 25.74 9.34
C LEU A 171 9.22 26.34 10.69
N ASN A 172 9.88 27.50 10.71
CA ASN A 172 10.21 28.18 11.98
C ASN A 172 8.94 28.68 12.72
N ASP A 173 7.83 28.87 11.99
CA ASP A 173 6.58 29.38 12.54
C ASP A 173 5.61 28.24 12.98
N THR A 174 5.82 26.99 12.52
CA THR A 174 4.90 25.86 12.69
C THR A 174 5.37 24.78 13.69
N LEU A 175 6.36 25.07 14.51
CA LEU A 175 7.02 24.09 15.39
C LEU A 175 6.17 23.56 16.56
N GLU A 176 5.04 24.20 16.91
CA GLU A 176 4.27 23.83 18.11
C GLU A 176 3.59 22.47 17.99
N ASP A 177 3.24 22.05 16.79
CA ASP A 177 2.53 20.77 16.51
C ASP A 177 3.45 19.62 16.06
N VAL A 178 4.77 19.85 15.93
CA VAL A 178 5.68 18.87 15.35
C VAL A 178 6.38 18.04 16.45
N ASN A 179 6.62 16.76 16.14
CA ASN A 179 7.36 15.86 17.01
C ASN A 179 8.83 16.30 17.16
N PRO A 180 9.38 16.34 18.41
CA PRO A 180 10.77 16.71 18.63
C PRO A 180 11.71 15.68 17.99
N LEU A 181 12.88 16.15 17.55
CA LEU A 181 13.94 15.26 17.09
C LEU A 181 14.58 14.54 18.27
N ILE A 182 14.50 13.22 18.28
CA ILE A 182 15.11 12.37 19.31
C ILE A 182 16.16 11.50 18.63
N GLY A 183 17.39 11.58 19.14
CA GLY A 183 18.53 10.94 18.47
C GLY A 183 18.97 11.70 17.22
N ARG A 184 19.57 11.01 16.26
CA ARG A 184 20.01 11.56 14.95
C ARG A 184 20.99 12.76 15.07
N THR A 185 21.73 12.83 16.17
CA THR A 185 22.65 13.95 16.42
C THR A 185 23.72 14.04 15.34
N ASN A 186 24.27 12.91 14.89
CA ASN A 186 25.32 12.87 13.89
C ASN A 186 24.83 13.37 12.53
N GLU A 187 23.64 12.93 12.10
CA GLU A 187 23.04 13.36 10.84
C GLU A 187 22.67 14.84 10.85
N LEU A 188 22.16 15.33 11.99
CA LEU A 188 21.85 16.75 12.19
C LEU A 188 23.12 17.61 12.16
N GLU A 189 24.16 17.22 12.89
CA GLU A 189 25.45 17.92 12.89
C GLU A 189 26.09 17.92 11.50
N ARG A 190 25.99 16.79 10.78
CA ARG A 190 26.47 16.70 9.42
C ARG A 190 25.69 17.62 8.47
N THR A 191 24.38 17.72 8.64
CA THR A 191 23.52 18.64 7.89
C THR A 191 23.93 20.09 8.13
N ILE A 192 24.11 20.49 9.39
CA ILE A 192 24.57 21.82 9.79
C ILE A 192 25.97 22.11 9.21
N GLN A 193 26.89 21.15 9.30
CA GLN A 193 28.24 21.29 8.74
C GLN A 193 28.21 21.54 7.22
N ILE A 194 27.35 20.82 6.48
CA ILE A 194 27.21 20.98 5.05
C ILE A 194 26.64 22.37 4.72
N LEU A 195 25.58 22.80 5.40
CA LEU A 195 24.97 24.12 5.23
C LEU A 195 25.96 25.28 5.49
N CYS A 196 26.97 25.08 6.34
CA CYS A 196 28.01 26.09 6.61
C CYS A 196 29.16 26.09 5.60
N ARG A 197 29.19 25.19 4.59
CA ARG A 197 30.25 25.16 3.57
C ARG A 197 30.12 26.29 2.58
N LYS A 198 31.23 26.66 1.98
CA LYS A 198 31.26 27.63 0.87
C LYS A 198 30.68 27.02 -0.41
N ASP A 199 31.12 25.81 -0.75
CA ASP A 199 30.68 25.06 -1.94
C ASP A 199 30.03 23.76 -1.52
N LYS A 200 29.08 23.24 -2.33
CA LYS A 200 28.27 22.03 -2.03
C LYS A 200 27.61 22.14 -0.66
N ASN A 201 26.99 23.27 -0.43
CA ASN A 201 26.33 23.63 0.82
C ASN A 201 24.87 23.15 0.93
N ASN A 202 24.45 22.24 0.04
CA ASN A 202 23.10 21.68 0.02
C ASN A 202 23.15 20.22 0.48
N PRO A 203 22.68 19.87 1.68
CA PRO A 203 22.57 18.48 2.13
C PRO A 203 21.44 17.75 1.40
N LEU A 204 21.66 16.48 1.08
CA LEU A 204 20.67 15.57 0.54
C LEU A 204 20.51 14.38 1.49
N HIS A 205 19.40 14.28 2.19
CA HIS A 205 19.06 13.18 3.06
C HIS A 205 18.61 11.99 2.22
N ILE A 206 19.38 10.89 2.27
CA ILE A 206 19.07 9.66 1.53
C ILE A 206 18.81 8.56 2.55
N GLY A 207 17.65 7.94 2.48
CA GLY A 207 17.25 6.86 3.37
C GLY A 207 15.88 6.33 3.02
N GLU A 208 15.54 5.17 3.57
CA GLU A 208 14.25 4.54 3.32
C GLU A 208 13.06 5.38 3.86
N PRO A 209 11.83 5.14 3.38
CA PRO A 209 10.65 5.81 3.90
C PRO A 209 10.50 5.55 5.42
N GLY A 210 10.06 6.56 6.18
CA GLY A 210 9.78 6.39 7.62
C GLY A 210 10.99 6.37 8.55
N VAL A 211 12.25 6.48 8.06
CA VAL A 211 13.46 6.49 8.92
C VAL A 211 13.71 7.82 9.64
N GLY A 212 12.90 8.84 9.39
CA GLY A 212 12.98 10.13 10.08
C GLY A 212 13.77 11.21 9.34
N LYS A 213 13.84 11.20 8.00
CA LYS A 213 14.51 12.25 7.19
C LYS A 213 13.95 13.65 7.46
N THR A 214 12.64 13.79 7.48
CA THR A 214 11.93 15.06 7.75
C THR A 214 12.15 15.54 9.18
N ALA A 215 12.23 14.62 10.16
CA ALA A 215 12.50 14.94 11.56
C ALA A 215 13.85 15.64 11.75
N ILE A 216 14.88 15.29 10.96
CA ILE A 216 16.19 15.96 11.01
C ILE A 216 16.05 17.43 10.63
N THR A 217 15.21 17.74 9.65
CA THR A 217 14.95 19.13 9.24
C THR A 217 14.23 19.90 10.35
N TYR A 218 13.26 19.30 11.04
CA TYR A 218 12.60 19.91 12.19
C TYR A 218 13.57 20.11 13.37
N GLY A 219 14.46 19.15 13.64
CA GLY A 219 15.52 19.32 14.64
C GLY A 219 16.48 20.46 14.32
N LEU A 220 16.74 20.72 13.01
CA LEU A 220 17.50 21.89 12.58
C LEU A 220 16.73 23.19 12.86
N VAL A 221 15.42 23.23 12.60
CA VAL A 221 14.58 24.40 12.93
C VAL A 221 14.60 24.69 14.44
N GLU A 222 14.53 23.66 15.28
CA GLU A 222 14.62 23.80 16.74
C GLU A 222 15.95 24.41 17.18
N ARG A 223 17.08 23.93 16.63
CA ARG A 223 18.42 24.52 16.91
C ARG A 223 18.55 25.93 16.35
N LEU A 224 17.96 26.26 15.22
CA LEU A 224 17.93 27.63 14.70
C LEU A 224 17.15 28.57 15.61
N ARG A 225 16.05 28.11 16.20
CA ARG A 225 15.21 28.88 17.15
C ARG A 225 15.91 29.08 18.46
N SER A 226 16.59 28.08 19.01
CA SER A 226 17.39 28.19 20.24
C SER A 226 18.68 28.99 20.04
N GLY A 227 19.11 29.23 18.81
CA GLY A 227 20.37 29.91 18.50
C GLY A 227 21.62 29.03 18.63
N ASP A 228 21.45 27.70 18.85
CA ASP A 228 22.53 26.72 18.95
C ASP A 228 23.00 26.24 17.58
N VAL A 229 23.45 27.20 16.78
CA VAL A 229 23.95 26.98 15.42
C VAL A 229 25.10 27.93 15.10
N PRO A 230 26.00 27.57 14.17
CA PRO A 230 27.07 28.46 13.72
C PRO A 230 26.55 29.77 13.12
N ASP A 231 27.34 30.85 13.22
CA ASP A 231 26.97 32.19 12.72
C ASP A 231 26.61 32.21 11.24
N ALA A 232 27.19 31.30 10.47
CA ALA A 232 26.89 31.16 9.03
C ALA A 232 25.42 30.93 8.71
N ILE A 233 24.66 30.24 9.60
CA ILE A 233 23.24 29.94 9.44
C ILE A 233 22.37 30.52 10.55
N LYS A 234 22.94 31.25 11.47
CA LYS A 234 22.18 31.88 12.56
C LYS A 234 21.16 32.87 12.02
N GLY A 235 19.91 32.73 12.46
CA GLY A 235 18.78 33.50 11.98
C GLY A 235 18.25 33.06 10.59
N ALA A 236 18.66 31.91 10.09
CA ALA A 236 18.09 31.34 8.87
C ALA A 236 16.64 30.91 9.05
N LYS A 237 15.87 31.03 7.97
CA LYS A 237 14.47 30.54 7.91
C LYS A 237 14.41 29.37 6.95
N ILE A 238 13.69 28.31 7.34
CA ILE A 238 13.50 27.11 6.53
C ILE A 238 12.09 27.12 5.96
N PHE A 239 11.97 27.00 4.65
CA PHE A 239 10.73 26.96 3.91
C PHE A 239 10.52 25.56 3.33
N ALA A 240 9.41 24.90 3.66
CA ALA A 240 9.05 23.61 3.07
C ALA A 240 8.35 23.80 1.74
N LEU A 241 9.01 23.44 0.64
CA LEU A 241 8.47 23.61 -0.70
C LEU A 241 7.53 22.46 -1.07
N ASP A 242 6.25 22.75 -1.27
CA ASP A 242 5.24 21.79 -1.73
C ASP A 242 5.22 21.72 -3.26
N LEU A 243 5.95 20.75 -3.83
CA LEU A 243 5.99 20.52 -5.26
C LEU A 243 4.64 19.99 -5.80
N GLY A 244 3.93 19.18 -4.99
CA GLY A 244 2.63 18.62 -5.37
C GLY A 244 1.57 19.70 -5.52
N GLY A 245 1.46 20.59 -4.52
CA GLY A 245 0.56 21.74 -4.56
C GLY A 245 0.89 22.70 -5.70
N MET A 246 2.19 22.88 -6.03
CA MET A 246 2.60 23.71 -7.16
C MET A 246 2.23 23.13 -8.53
N LEU A 247 2.17 21.79 -8.65
CA LEU A 247 1.76 21.11 -9.89
C LEU A 247 0.23 21.03 -10.01
N ALA A 248 -0.48 21.01 -8.90
CA ALA A 248 -1.93 20.95 -8.90
C ALA A 248 -2.54 22.16 -9.61
N GLY A 249 -3.48 21.91 -10.53
CA GLY A 249 -4.15 22.95 -11.28
C GLY A 249 -3.33 23.61 -12.44
N THR A 250 -2.09 23.15 -12.70
CA THR A 250 -1.32 23.60 -13.87
C THR A 250 -1.63 22.73 -15.09
N GLN A 251 -2.12 23.33 -16.19
CA GLN A 251 -2.37 22.62 -17.44
C GLN A 251 -1.13 22.63 -18.36
N TYR A 252 -0.26 23.61 -18.23
CA TYR A 252 0.91 23.80 -19.07
C TYR A 252 2.19 23.90 -18.23
N ARG A 253 3.27 23.41 -18.81
CA ARG A 253 4.63 23.47 -18.22
C ARG A 253 5.04 24.90 -17.80
N GLY A 254 4.66 25.90 -18.59
CA GLY A 254 5.00 27.29 -18.34
C GLY A 254 4.43 27.86 -17.06
N ASP A 255 3.27 27.35 -16.61
CA ASP A 255 2.59 27.85 -15.42
C ASP A 255 3.30 27.42 -14.16
N PHE A 256 3.68 26.13 -14.10
CA PHE A 256 4.54 25.63 -13.02
C PHE A 256 5.87 26.38 -12.96
N GLU A 257 6.52 26.62 -14.12
CA GLU A 257 7.80 27.33 -14.16
C GLU A 257 7.67 28.77 -13.64
N LYS A 258 6.61 29.48 -13.99
CA LYS A 258 6.32 30.84 -13.50
C LYS A 258 6.07 30.83 -12.00
N ARG A 259 5.19 29.93 -11.53
CA ARG A 259 4.84 29.77 -10.10
C ARG A 259 6.08 29.43 -9.27
N PHE A 260 6.86 28.47 -9.72
CA PHE A 260 8.10 28.06 -9.08
C PHE A 260 9.14 29.19 -8.97
N LYS A 261 9.37 29.93 -10.06
CA LYS A 261 10.27 31.07 -10.07
C LYS A 261 9.81 32.19 -9.16
N ARG A 262 8.49 32.47 -9.13
CA ARG A 262 7.91 33.49 -8.24
C ARG A 262 8.16 33.16 -6.77
N VAL A 263 7.85 31.92 -6.34
CA VAL A 263 8.09 31.47 -4.97
C VAL A 263 9.55 31.54 -4.58
N LEU A 264 10.49 31.08 -5.46
CA LEU A 264 11.93 31.16 -5.18
C LEU A 264 12.44 32.61 -5.11
N THR A 265 11.88 33.51 -5.92
CA THR A 265 12.23 34.94 -5.88
C THR A 265 11.79 35.57 -4.56
N GLU A 266 10.59 35.22 -4.07
CA GLU A 266 10.10 35.71 -2.78
C GLU A 266 10.94 35.19 -1.61
N ILE A 267 11.24 33.87 -1.60
CA ILE A 267 12.13 33.28 -0.59
C ILE A 267 13.52 33.91 -0.64
N GLY A 268 14.03 34.26 -1.80
CA GLY A 268 15.31 34.93 -2.00
C GLY A 268 15.41 36.34 -1.40
N LYS A 269 14.30 36.98 -1.03
CA LYS A 269 14.29 38.26 -0.33
C LYS A 269 14.66 38.14 1.16
N GLU A 270 14.61 36.92 1.71
CA GLU A 270 15.02 36.64 3.10
C GLU A 270 16.55 36.69 3.26
N SER A 271 17.03 36.98 4.45
CA SER A 271 18.48 37.20 4.68
C SER A 271 19.32 35.92 4.55
N LYS A 272 18.81 34.77 4.99
CA LYS A 272 19.47 33.45 4.95
C LYS A 272 18.44 32.36 4.71
N PRO A 273 17.87 32.28 3.48
CA PRO A 273 16.80 31.34 3.20
C PRO A 273 17.36 29.93 3.00
N ILE A 274 16.65 28.96 3.59
CA ILE A 274 16.88 27.52 3.39
C ILE A 274 15.58 26.94 2.88
N ILE A 275 15.62 26.18 1.78
CA ILE A 275 14.46 25.49 1.22
C ILE A 275 14.59 24.01 1.48
N TYR A 276 13.58 23.44 2.13
CA TYR A 276 13.42 22.00 2.31
C TYR A 276 12.52 21.47 1.20
N ILE A 277 12.97 20.42 0.50
CA ILE A 277 12.21 19.74 -0.54
C ILE A 277 12.14 18.26 -0.17
N ASP A 278 10.96 17.82 0.24
CA ASP A 278 10.73 16.40 0.41
C ASP A 278 10.52 15.75 -0.97
N GLU A 279 10.88 14.49 -1.10
CA GLU A 279 10.82 13.76 -2.36
C GLU A 279 11.41 14.54 -3.55
N ILE A 280 12.60 15.12 -3.36
CA ILE A 280 13.27 15.99 -4.37
C ILE A 280 13.42 15.34 -5.75
N HIS A 281 13.33 14.00 -5.83
CA HIS A 281 13.36 13.25 -7.09
C HIS A 281 12.18 13.60 -8.01
N ASN A 282 11.05 14.10 -7.46
CA ASN A 282 9.90 14.57 -8.26
C ASN A 282 10.26 15.73 -9.20
N LEU A 283 11.34 16.47 -8.94
CA LEU A 283 11.87 17.48 -9.85
C LEU A 283 12.49 16.89 -11.13
N SER A 284 12.88 15.62 -11.13
CA SER A 284 13.59 14.96 -12.23
C SER A 284 12.69 14.09 -13.13
N GLY A 285 11.38 14.35 -13.18
CA GLY A 285 10.47 13.70 -14.12
C GLY A 285 9.74 12.47 -13.61
N ALA A 286 9.67 12.25 -12.31
CA ALA A 286 8.94 11.14 -11.71
C ALA A 286 7.40 11.26 -11.77
N GLY A 287 6.85 12.38 -12.24
CA GLY A 287 5.41 12.65 -12.34
C GLY A 287 4.77 12.53 -13.71
N ALA A 288 5.46 12.04 -14.75
CA ALA A 288 4.93 12.06 -16.11
C ALA A 288 4.51 10.67 -16.59
N VAL A 289 3.20 10.47 -16.69
CA VAL A 289 2.57 9.45 -17.53
C VAL A 289 2.30 10.11 -18.89
N GLY A 290 3.25 9.98 -19.86
CA GLY A 290 3.09 10.51 -21.22
C GLY A 290 4.39 11.00 -21.87
N GLU A 291 4.42 11.08 -23.21
CA GLU A 291 5.55 11.60 -24.00
C GLU A 291 5.81 13.09 -23.72
N GLY A 292 6.62 13.38 -22.70
CA GLY A 292 6.99 14.74 -22.30
C GLY A 292 7.39 14.81 -20.84
N SER A 293 8.44 14.05 -20.42
CA SER A 293 8.90 14.09 -19.03
C SER A 293 9.28 15.51 -18.62
N PHE A 294 8.61 16.00 -17.57
CA PHE A 294 8.88 17.32 -17.00
C PHE A 294 10.15 17.27 -16.15
N ASP A 295 11.23 17.87 -16.62
CA ASP A 295 12.49 18.01 -15.88
C ASP A 295 12.59 19.43 -15.27
N ALA A 296 12.02 19.60 -14.07
CA ALA A 296 12.11 20.84 -13.31
C ALA A 296 13.51 21.06 -12.68
N SER A 297 14.39 20.08 -12.74
CA SER A 297 15.75 20.18 -12.18
C SER A 297 16.55 21.32 -12.80
N ASN A 298 16.24 21.67 -14.04
CA ASN A 298 16.86 22.81 -14.75
C ASN A 298 16.51 24.16 -14.12
N LEU A 299 15.35 24.29 -13.50
CA LEU A 299 14.90 25.52 -12.84
C LEU A 299 15.67 25.81 -11.55
N LEU A 300 16.15 24.77 -10.86
CA LEU A 300 16.96 24.92 -9.65
C LEU A 300 18.42 25.34 -9.95
N LYS A 301 18.95 25.05 -11.13
CA LYS A 301 20.36 25.26 -11.45
C LYS A 301 20.86 26.70 -11.20
N PRO A 302 20.16 27.78 -11.58
CA PRO A 302 20.58 29.14 -11.30
C PRO A 302 20.75 29.40 -9.80
N TYR A 303 19.76 29.01 -8.99
CA TYR A 303 19.73 29.24 -7.55
C TYR A 303 20.79 28.42 -6.80
N LEU A 304 21.02 27.16 -7.23
CA LEU A 304 22.08 26.30 -6.71
C LEU A 304 23.48 26.83 -7.08
N THR A 305 23.60 27.67 -8.13
CA THR A 305 24.86 28.26 -8.55
C THR A 305 25.15 29.54 -7.80
N ASP A 306 24.14 30.37 -7.59
CA ASP A 306 24.24 31.64 -6.88
C ASP A 306 24.61 31.40 -5.37
N GLY A 307 24.08 30.35 -4.76
CA GLY A 307 24.42 29.97 -3.39
C GLY A 307 23.80 30.84 -2.30
N HIS A 308 22.99 31.85 -2.66
CA HIS A 308 22.24 32.67 -1.72
C HIS A 308 21.16 31.85 -1.01
N ILE A 309 20.41 31.07 -1.77
CA ILE A 309 19.43 30.10 -1.27
C ILE A 309 20.13 28.76 -1.07
N ARG A 310 20.00 28.19 0.13
CA ARG A 310 20.46 26.83 0.43
C ARG A 310 19.30 25.85 0.32
N PHE A 311 19.60 24.62 -0.06
CA PHE A 311 18.59 23.59 -0.23
C PHE A 311 18.89 22.38 0.64
N ILE A 312 17.85 21.81 1.25
CA ILE A 312 17.86 20.51 1.91
C ILE A 312 16.92 19.62 1.11
N GLY A 313 17.43 18.56 0.52
CA GLY A 313 16.60 17.57 -0.19
C GLY A 313 16.44 16.30 0.63
N ALA A 314 15.30 15.62 0.47
CA ALA A 314 15.09 14.26 0.98
C ALA A 314 14.66 13.33 -0.15
N THR A 315 15.17 12.09 -0.15
CA THR A 315 14.82 11.06 -1.14
C THR A 315 15.13 9.66 -0.60
N THR A 316 14.67 8.62 -1.30
CA THR A 316 15.03 7.24 -1.00
C THR A 316 16.28 6.80 -1.78
N PHE A 317 16.88 5.66 -1.41
CA PHE A 317 18.03 5.11 -2.14
C PHE A 317 17.68 4.72 -3.57
N GLU A 318 16.51 4.13 -3.78
CA GLU A 318 16.02 3.71 -5.09
C GLU A 318 15.81 4.90 -6.02
N GLU A 319 15.10 5.92 -5.55
CA GLU A 319 14.80 7.13 -6.31
C GLU A 319 16.05 7.98 -6.58
N TYR A 320 16.97 8.03 -5.61
CA TYR A 320 18.27 8.65 -5.82
C TYR A 320 19.01 8.02 -7.01
N LYS A 321 19.09 6.68 -7.04
CA LYS A 321 19.73 5.94 -8.15
C LYS A 321 18.99 6.14 -9.48
N LYS A 322 17.67 6.05 -9.46
CA LYS A 322 16.83 6.05 -10.66
C LYS A 322 16.79 7.41 -11.34
N TYR A 323 16.66 8.48 -10.56
CA TYR A 323 16.39 9.82 -11.07
C TYR A 323 17.53 10.81 -10.80
N PHE A 324 18.09 10.84 -9.61
CA PHE A 324 19.00 11.90 -9.17
C PHE A 324 20.44 11.64 -9.61
N GLU A 325 20.97 10.44 -9.48
CA GLU A 325 22.35 10.05 -9.82
C GLU A 325 22.66 10.28 -11.32
N LYS A 326 21.65 10.11 -12.18
CA LYS A 326 21.77 10.35 -13.62
C LYS A 326 21.96 11.83 -13.95
N ASN A 327 21.49 12.74 -13.12
CA ASN A 327 21.60 14.18 -13.30
C ASN A 327 22.89 14.73 -12.68
N LYS A 328 24.00 14.58 -13.41
CA LYS A 328 25.35 15.01 -12.97
C LYS A 328 25.41 16.48 -12.51
N SER A 329 24.52 17.34 -12.97
CA SER A 329 24.51 18.76 -12.62
C SER A 329 23.95 19.00 -11.22
N LEU A 330 22.96 18.22 -10.77
CA LEU A 330 22.41 18.26 -9.42
C LEU A 330 23.35 17.57 -8.42
N VAL A 331 23.82 16.35 -8.74
CA VAL A 331 24.71 15.57 -7.88
C VAL A 331 25.95 16.35 -7.44
N ARG A 332 26.52 17.17 -8.32
CA ARG A 332 27.70 17.97 -8.01
C ARG A 332 27.45 19.11 -7.00
N ARG A 333 26.19 19.47 -6.76
CA ARG A 333 25.79 20.59 -5.91
C ARG A 333 25.20 20.18 -4.58
N PHE A 334 24.82 18.93 -4.48
CA PHE A 334 24.34 18.32 -3.23
C PHE A 334 25.42 17.47 -2.57
N GLN A 335 25.35 17.36 -1.26
CA GLN A 335 26.18 16.46 -0.45
C GLN A 335 25.31 15.47 0.26
N ASN A 336 25.52 14.18 -0.01
CA ASN A 336 24.72 13.11 0.56
C ASN A 336 24.94 12.99 2.06
N VAL A 337 23.84 12.83 2.80
CA VAL A 337 23.73 12.45 4.20
C VAL A 337 22.90 11.19 4.25
N GLU A 338 23.53 10.07 4.54
CA GLU A 338 22.84 8.79 4.66
C GLU A 338 22.08 8.72 5.99
N VAL A 339 20.77 8.45 5.91
CA VAL A 339 19.89 8.29 7.07
C VAL A 339 19.47 6.83 7.13
N LYS A 340 20.17 6.05 7.96
CA LYS A 340 19.91 4.60 8.12
C LYS A 340 18.69 4.36 9.01
N GLU A 341 18.11 3.18 8.91
CA GLU A 341 17.11 2.72 9.88
C GLU A 341 17.73 2.75 11.29
N PRO A 342 17.06 3.31 12.29
CA PRO A 342 17.56 3.28 13.66
C PRO A 342 17.51 1.86 14.23
N THR A 343 18.40 1.58 15.17
CA THR A 343 18.37 0.33 15.93
C THR A 343 17.10 0.24 16.78
N GLU A 344 16.75 -0.97 17.25
CA GLU A 344 15.63 -1.13 18.17
C GLU A 344 15.78 -0.26 19.43
N GLU A 345 16.98 -0.21 20.00
CA GLU A 345 17.27 0.62 21.18
C GLU A 345 17.10 2.13 20.94
N GLU A 346 17.53 2.62 19.77
CA GLU A 346 17.31 4.00 19.36
C GLU A 346 15.82 4.28 19.14
N SER A 347 15.11 3.34 18.53
CA SER A 347 13.68 3.45 18.30
C SER A 347 12.86 3.47 19.58
N ILE A 348 13.26 2.67 20.59
CA ILE A 348 12.65 2.72 21.93
C ILE A 348 12.81 4.10 22.54
N ARG A 349 14.03 4.70 22.46
CA ARG A 349 14.28 6.06 22.96
C ARG A 349 13.45 7.10 22.22
N ILE A 350 13.27 6.94 20.91
CA ILE A 350 12.40 7.83 20.12
C ILE A 350 10.96 7.73 20.62
N LEU A 351 10.41 6.53 20.77
CA LEU A 351 9.06 6.34 21.27
C LEU A 351 8.88 6.86 22.70
N GLU A 352 9.86 6.64 23.59
CA GLU A 352 9.85 7.19 24.94
C GLU A 352 9.76 8.73 24.94
N GLY A 353 10.46 9.39 24.05
CA GLY A 353 10.42 10.84 23.94
C GLY A 353 9.15 11.38 23.28
N LEU A 354 8.50 10.59 22.42
CA LEU A 354 7.23 10.95 21.80
C LEU A 354 6.02 10.62 22.69
N ARG A 355 6.21 9.79 23.71
CA ARG A 355 5.15 9.22 24.56
C ARG A 355 4.18 10.28 25.07
N GLU A 356 4.66 11.38 25.64
CA GLU A 356 3.81 12.39 26.27
C GLU A 356 2.83 13.02 25.29
N LYS A 357 3.25 13.29 24.04
CA LYS A 357 2.39 13.84 22.99
C LYS A 357 1.27 12.87 22.59
N TYR A 358 1.60 11.59 22.40
CA TYR A 358 0.59 10.57 22.05
C TYR A 358 -0.35 10.26 23.23
N GLU A 359 0.16 10.30 24.47
CA GLU A 359 -0.66 10.18 25.68
C GLU A 359 -1.68 11.31 25.81
N GLU A 360 -1.25 12.54 25.52
CA GLU A 360 -2.11 13.72 25.55
C GLU A 360 -3.16 13.68 24.45
N PHE A 361 -2.75 13.36 23.22
CA PHE A 361 -3.64 13.30 22.05
C PHE A 361 -4.74 12.25 22.19
N HIS A 362 -4.40 11.05 22.65
CA HIS A 362 -5.37 9.95 22.79
C HIS A 362 -6.05 9.91 24.17
N GLY A 363 -5.54 10.61 25.16
CA GLY A 363 -6.02 10.54 26.55
C GLY A 363 -5.75 9.18 27.23
N VAL A 364 -4.67 8.50 26.84
CA VAL A 364 -4.26 7.19 27.33
C VAL A 364 -2.89 7.25 28.02
N LYS A 365 -2.45 6.13 28.60
CA LYS A 365 -1.11 5.99 29.18
C LYS A 365 -0.41 4.77 28.58
N TYR A 366 0.87 4.98 28.16
CA TYR A 366 1.74 3.90 27.68
C TYR A 366 2.79 3.58 28.76
N GLY A 367 2.89 2.29 29.12
CA GLY A 367 4.01 1.81 29.94
C GLY A 367 5.30 1.75 29.12
N LYS A 368 6.44 1.90 29.80
CA LYS A 368 7.75 1.75 29.15
C LYS A 368 7.92 0.38 28.50
N ASP A 369 7.47 -0.66 29.17
CA ASP A 369 7.47 -2.05 28.70
C ASP A 369 6.59 -2.26 27.47
N VAL A 370 5.54 -1.46 27.29
CA VAL A 370 4.65 -1.51 26.13
C VAL A 370 5.30 -0.86 24.92
N LEU A 371 6.01 0.24 25.09
CA LEU A 371 6.76 0.91 24.02
C LEU A 371 7.90 0.01 23.50
N GLU A 372 8.67 -0.56 24.43
CA GLU A 372 9.71 -1.54 24.07
C GLU A 372 9.13 -2.75 23.33
N TYR A 373 7.97 -3.25 23.80
CA TYR A 373 7.25 -4.34 23.17
C TYR A 373 6.78 -3.98 21.75
N ALA A 374 6.21 -2.79 21.56
CA ALA A 374 5.76 -2.31 20.25
C ALA A 374 6.92 -2.24 19.23
N VAL A 375 8.10 -1.75 19.66
CA VAL A 375 9.30 -1.72 18.79
C VAL A 375 9.74 -3.12 18.40
N LYS A 376 9.92 -4.02 19.36
CA LYS A 376 10.37 -5.40 19.12
C LYS A 376 9.41 -6.17 18.22
N MET A 377 8.11 -6.04 18.48
CA MET A 377 7.10 -6.75 17.69
C MET A 377 6.95 -6.17 16.29
N SER A 378 7.01 -4.83 16.14
CA SER A 378 7.02 -4.22 14.81
C SER A 378 8.26 -4.63 13.99
N ALA A 379 9.43 -4.70 14.61
CA ALA A 379 10.65 -5.18 13.96
C ALA A 379 10.53 -6.63 13.49
N LYS A 380 9.88 -7.48 14.30
CA LYS A 380 9.72 -8.92 14.05
C LYS A 380 8.67 -9.23 12.97
N TYR A 381 7.53 -8.51 12.96
CA TYR A 381 6.37 -8.88 12.14
C TYR A 381 6.07 -7.94 10.98
N ILE A 382 6.54 -6.68 11.02
CA ILE A 382 6.32 -5.71 9.93
C ILE A 382 7.62 -5.49 9.17
N ASN A 383 7.78 -6.22 8.06
CA ASN A 383 9.01 -6.19 7.25
C ASN A 383 8.95 -5.20 6.07
N GLU A 384 7.74 -4.68 5.73
CA GLU A 384 7.55 -3.76 4.59
C GLU A 384 7.80 -2.30 4.94
N ARG A 385 7.95 -1.98 6.23
CA ARG A 385 8.16 -0.62 6.74
C ARG A 385 9.37 -0.60 7.66
N TYR A 386 9.92 0.59 7.84
CA TYR A 386 11.14 0.79 8.62
C TYR A 386 10.84 1.41 9.99
N LEU A 387 11.72 1.15 10.95
CA LEU A 387 11.73 1.85 12.23
C LEU A 387 12.18 3.31 12.02
N PRO A 388 11.71 4.27 12.83
CA PRO A 388 10.77 4.10 13.95
C PRO A 388 9.31 4.16 13.52
N ASP A 389 9.00 4.50 12.26
CA ASP A 389 7.67 4.83 11.74
C ASP A 389 6.66 3.69 12.01
N LYS A 390 7.01 2.45 11.66
CA LYS A 390 6.15 1.28 11.92
C LYS A 390 5.81 1.05 13.39
N ALA A 391 6.69 1.45 14.32
CA ALA A 391 6.42 1.34 15.76
C ALA A 391 5.59 2.52 16.27
N ILE A 392 5.78 3.70 15.68
CA ILE A 392 4.97 4.90 15.94
C ILE A 392 3.53 4.64 15.50
N ASP A 393 3.31 4.10 14.30
CA ASP A 393 1.97 3.75 13.80
C ASP A 393 1.24 2.80 14.76
N ILE A 394 1.94 1.77 15.29
CA ILE A 394 1.35 0.83 16.24
C ILE A 394 0.90 1.51 17.53
N ILE A 395 1.72 2.40 18.11
CA ILE A 395 1.31 3.07 19.36
C ILE A 395 0.18 4.08 19.12
N ASP A 396 0.17 4.74 17.96
CA ASP A 396 -0.89 5.66 17.56
C ASP A 396 -2.22 4.92 17.39
N GLU A 397 -2.21 3.81 16.63
CA GLU A 397 -3.39 2.97 16.43
C GLU A 397 -3.86 2.33 17.74
N ALA A 398 -2.95 1.88 18.60
CA ALA A 398 -3.26 1.33 19.91
C ALA A 398 -3.91 2.36 20.84
N GLY A 399 -3.44 3.61 20.80
CA GLY A 399 -4.06 4.72 21.53
C GLY A 399 -5.47 5.00 21.05
N SER A 400 -5.66 5.06 19.73
CA SER A 400 -6.96 5.24 19.10
C SER A 400 -7.92 4.09 19.44
N TYR A 401 -7.43 2.84 19.36
CA TYR A 401 -8.22 1.66 19.72
C TYR A 401 -8.69 1.70 21.19
N ARG A 402 -7.80 2.05 22.13
CA ARG A 402 -8.16 2.16 23.56
C ARG A 402 -9.17 3.28 23.82
N LYS A 403 -9.09 4.37 23.06
CA LYS A 403 -10.06 5.46 23.12
C LYS A 403 -11.46 5.03 22.65
N LEU A 404 -11.53 4.18 21.62
CA LEU A 404 -12.78 3.62 21.09
C LEU A 404 -13.35 2.50 21.99
N HIS A 405 -12.48 1.76 22.70
CA HIS A 405 -12.85 0.65 23.58
C HIS A 405 -12.34 0.94 25.01
N PRO A 406 -12.97 1.88 25.73
CA PRO A 406 -12.53 2.27 27.06
C PRO A 406 -12.73 1.12 28.07
N VAL A 407 -11.80 0.97 29.01
CA VAL A 407 -11.93 0.04 30.15
C VAL A 407 -12.61 0.79 31.30
N GLU A 408 -13.25 0.06 32.23
CA GLU A 408 -13.95 0.63 33.38
C GLU A 408 -13.03 1.45 34.34
N ASP A 409 -11.72 1.30 34.23
CA ASP A 409 -10.73 2.08 35.00
C ASP A 409 -10.69 3.56 34.58
N LYS A 410 -10.57 4.46 35.55
CA LYS A 410 -10.45 5.91 35.32
C LYS A 410 -9.23 6.30 34.49
N LYS A 411 -8.18 5.50 34.48
CA LYS A 411 -6.96 5.71 33.68
C LYS A 411 -6.93 4.71 32.54
N GLN A 412 -7.18 5.18 31.33
CA GLN A 412 -7.08 4.34 30.14
C GLN A 412 -5.62 3.97 29.87
N LYS A 413 -5.26 2.72 30.07
CA LYS A 413 -3.92 2.20 29.81
C LYS A 413 -3.91 1.33 28.56
N VAL A 414 -2.88 1.49 27.74
CA VAL A 414 -2.59 0.58 26.65
C VAL A 414 -1.69 -0.53 27.19
N GLY A 415 -2.12 -1.78 27.06
CA GLY A 415 -1.36 -2.96 27.44
C GLY A 415 -0.77 -3.67 26.22
N LYS A 416 0.02 -4.72 26.44
CA LYS A 416 0.57 -5.58 25.38
C LYS A 416 -0.53 -6.31 24.59
N ASP A 417 -1.66 -6.62 25.24
CA ASP A 417 -2.87 -7.18 24.65
C ASP A 417 -3.39 -6.32 23.49
N VAL A 418 -3.46 -5.00 23.68
CA VAL A 418 -3.87 -4.05 22.63
C VAL A 418 -2.87 -4.02 21.49
N ILE A 419 -1.58 -3.99 21.80
CA ILE A 419 -0.52 -4.03 20.77
C ILE A 419 -0.65 -5.32 19.94
N ASN A 420 -0.89 -6.46 20.56
CA ASN A 420 -1.07 -7.72 19.86
C ASN A 420 -2.31 -7.73 18.96
N GLU A 421 -3.42 -7.14 19.43
CA GLU A 421 -4.63 -7.01 18.63
C GLU A 421 -4.41 -6.15 17.38
N ILE A 422 -3.71 -5.01 17.53
CA ILE A 422 -3.37 -4.14 16.40
C ILE A 422 -2.45 -4.86 15.41
N LEU A 423 -1.40 -5.51 15.92
CA LEU A 423 -0.48 -6.28 15.08
C LEU A 423 -1.19 -7.43 14.35
N THR A 424 -2.12 -8.10 15.02
CA THR A 424 -2.95 -9.16 14.40
C THR A 424 -3.75 -8.59 13.21
N LYS A 425 -4.31 -7.40 13.35
CA LYS A 425 -5.04 -6.72 12.27
C LYS A 425 -4.12 -6.31 11.12
N ILE A 426 -2.96 -5.74 11.43
CA ILE A 426 -1.99 -5.27 10.44
C ILE A 426 -1.35 -6.45 9.69
N CYS A 427 -0.81 -7.43 10.44
CA CYS A 427 -0.07 -8.56 9.88
C CYS A 427 -0.97 -9.71 9.43
N ARG A 428 -2.26 -9.69 9.79
CA ARG A 428 -3.23 -10.78 9.54
C ARG A 428 -2.79 -12.14 10.08
N VAL A 429 -2.01 -12.14 11.15
CA VAL A 429 -1.53 -13.32 11.87
C VAL A 429 -2.01 -13.23 13.31
N PRO A 430 -2.64 -14.27 13.89
CA PRO A 430 -3.03 -14.26 15.29
C PRO A 430 -1.78 -14.21 16.18
N ILE A 431 -1.45 -13.04 16.72
CA ILE A 431 -0.25 -12.85 17.55
C ILE A 431 -0.47 -13.35 18.98
N GLU A 432 -1.73 -13.40 19.43
CA GLU A 432 -2.08 -14.00 20.74
C GLU A 432 -1.66 -15.47 20.88
N THR A 433 -1.57 -16.21 19.79
CA THR A 433 -1.07 -17.59 19.75
C THR A 433 0.43 -17.70 19.95
N VAL A 434 1.19 -16.59 19.97
CA VAL A 434 2.66 -16.62 19.84
C VAL A 434 3.41 -16.55 21.19
N GLU A 435 2.86 -15.96 22.26
CA GLU A 435 3.64 -15.76 23.51
C GLU A 435 3.15 -16.54 24.74
N THR A 436 1.89 -16.86 24.87
CA THR A 436 1.36 -17.60 26.04
C THR A 436 0.85 -18.99 25.73
N ASP A 437 0.29 -19.21 24.53
CA ASP A 437 -0.14 -20.52 24.04
C ASP A 437 0.92 -21.26 23.23
N ASP A 438 1.97 -20.58 22.76
CA ASP A 438 3.02 -21.19 21.90
C ASP A 438 3.73 -22.36 22.62
N MET A 439 4.00 -22.25 23.90
CA MET A 439 4.69 -23.33 24.64
C MET A 439 3.75 -24.51 24.89
N THR A 440 2.50 -24.27 25.25
CA THR A 440 1.50 -25.34 25.45
C THR A 440 0.99 -25.87 24.11
N GLY A 441 0.79 -25.00 23.11
CA GLY A 441 0.43 -25.38 21.75
C GLY A 441 1.49 -26.21 21.05
N LEU A 442 2.79 -25.86 21.20
CA LEU A 442 3.90 -26.63 20.67
C LEU A 442 4.13 -27.95 21.42
N ALA A 443 3.80 -28.02 22.71
CA ALA A 443 3.90 -29.27 23.47
C ALA A 443 2.94 -30.34 22.92
N THR A 444 1.71 -29.94 22.57
CA THR A 444 0.64 -30.83 22.06
C THR A 444 0.60 -30.96 20.53
N LEU A 445 1.44 -30.19 19.79
CA LEU A 445 1.44 -30.16 18.32
C LEU A 445 1.65 -31.56 17.71
N GLU A 446 2.54 -32.34 18.27
CA GLU A 446 2.83 -33.69 17.81
C GLU A 446 1.62 -34.60 17.89
N ASP A 447 0.92 -34.61 19.06
CA ASP A 447 -0.27 -35.44 19.27
C ASP A 447 -1.42 -34.99 18.34
N ARG A 448 -1.60 -33.69 18.17
CA ARG A 448 -2.64 -33.15 17.28
C ARG A 448 -2.39 -33.52 15.81
N LEU A 449 -1.12 -33.53 15.37
CA LEU A 449 -0.77 -33.97 14.02
C LEU A 449 -0.92 -35.49 13.85
N LYS A 450 -0.50 -36.30 14.84
CA LYS A 450 -0.68 -37.75 14.84
C LYS A 450 -2.14 -38.16 14.80
N GLY A 451 -3.03 -37.41 15.48
CA GLY A 451 -4.47 -37.63 15.41
C GLY A 451 -5.08 -37.37 14.02
N LYS A 452 -4.41 -36.62 13.16
CA LYS A 452 -4.92 -36.26 11.82
C LYS A 452 -4.19 -36.96 10.67
N ILE A 453 -3.00 -37.48 10.90
CA ILE A 453 -2.15 -38.12 9.89
C ILE A 453 -1.67 -39.45 10.44
N PHE A 454 -1.93 -40.53 9.73
CA PHE A 454 -1.74 -41.89 10.22
C PHE A 454 -0.47 -42.54 9.66
N GLY A 455 0.20 -43.34 10.48
CA GLY A 455 1.34 -44.18 10.09
C GLY A 455 2.62 -43.44 9.73
N GLN A 456 2.70 -42.14 10.06
CA GLN A 456 3.88 -41.30 9.81
C GLN A 456 4.43 -40.68 11.10
N ASP A 457 4.31 -41.38 12.23
CA ASP A 457 4.63 -40.85 13.55
C ASP A 457 6.08 -40.34 13.66
N ASP A 458 7.02 -41.05 13.06
CA ASP A 458 8.43 -40.69 13.05
C ASP A 458 8.68 -39.42 12.21
N ALA A 459 8.07 -39.34 11.04
CA ALA A 459 8.12 -38.14 10.20
C ALA A 459 7.53 -36.92 10.90
N ILE A 460 6.38 -37.07 11.57
CA ILE A 460 5.72 -36.00 12.36
C ILE A 460 6.63 -35.56 13.50
N GLY A 461 7.21 -36.50 14.27
CA GLY A 461 8.15 -36.19 15.34
C GLY A 461 9.37 -35.39 14.85
N GLN A 462 9.94 -35.76 13.70
CA GLN A 462 11.06 -35.04 13.12
C GLN A 462 10.69 -33.62 12.69
N VAL A 463 9.52 -33.42 12.09
CA VAL A 463 9.01 -32.09 11.68
C VAL A 463 8.77 -31.20 12.90
N VAL A 464 8.05 -31.72 13.90
CA VAL A 464 7.74 -30.99 15.14
C VAL A 464 9.01 -30.61 15.90
N ASN A 465 9.97 -31.54 15.99
CA ASN A 465 11.25 -31.25 16.64
C ASN A 465 12.05 -30.17 15.92
N ALA A 466 12.04 -30.13 14.59
CA ALA A 466 12.71 -29.06 13.83
C ALA A 466 12.08 -27.70 14.12
N VAL A 467 10.75 -27.62 14.19
CA VAL A 467 10.01 -26.39 14.54
C VAL A 467 10.28 -25.98 15.99
N LYS A 468 10.23 -26.93 16.94
CA LYS A 468 10.52 -26.69 18.37
C LYS A 468 11.94 -26.17 18.57
N PHE A 469 12.91 -26.74 17.88
CA PHE A 469 14.33 -26.33 17.96
C PHE A 469 14.54 -24.88 17.56
N SER A 470 13.91 -24.45 16.45
CA SER A 470 14.00 -23.07 15.99
C SER A 470 13.26 -22.11 16.90
N LYS A 471 12.06 -22.46 17.35
CA LYS A 471 11.26 -21.65 18.29
C LYS A 471 11.91 -21.49 19.67
N ALA A 472 12.75 -22.43 20.05
CA ALA A 472 13.57 -22.33 21.28
C ALA A 472 14.76 -21.37 21.13
N GLY A 473 14.95 -20.72 19.96
CA GLY A 473 16.07 -19.81 19.71
C GLY A 473 17.43 -20.51 19.55
N LEU A 474 17.43 -21.81 19.29
CA LEU A 474 18.67 -22.60 19.12
C LEU A 474 19.17 -22.64 17.66
N SER A 475 18.41 -22.06 16.74
CA SER A 475 18.80 -21.89 15.33
C SER A 475 19.59 -20.61 15.12
N GLU A 476 20.37 -20.55 14.03
CA GLU A 476 21.06 -19.33 13.63
C GLU A 476 20.03 -18.27 13.21
N GLU A 477 20.23 -17.01 13.62
CA GLU A 477 19.30 -15.89 13.39
C GLU A 477 19.01 -15.59 11.91
N ASN A 478 19.95 -15.93 11.02
CA ASN A 478 19.86 -15.67 9.59
C ASN A 478 19.38 -16.88 8.77
N LYS A 479 18.68 -17.84 9.38
CA LYS A 479 18.12 -18.99 8.68
C LYS A 479 16.62 -19.04 8.76
N PRO A 480 15.91 -19.68 7.80
CA PRO A 480 14.49 -19.98 7.91
C PRO A 480 14.18 -20.78 9.18
N LEU A 481 12.95 -20.67 9.65
CA LEU A 481 12.49 -21.37 10.86
C LEU A 481 12.77 -22.87 10.78
N ALA A 482 12.55 -23.49 9.63
CA ALA A 482 13.02 -24.82 9.30
C ALA A 482 13.09 -25.00 7.77
N SER A 483 14.06 -25.77 7.28
CA SER A 483 14.17 -26.15 5.87
C SER A 483 14.14 -27.67 5.78
N LEU A 484 13.01 -28.23 5.35
CA LEU A 484 12.71 -29.66 5.40
C LEU A 484 12.57 -30.25 4.00
N LEU A 485 13.18 -31.39 3.74
CA LEU A 485 12.98 -32.16 2.51
C LEU A 485 12.19 -33.44 2.86
N PHE A 486 10.98 -33.58 2.35
CA PHE A 486 10.10 -34.74 2.52
C PHE A 486 10.33 -35.71 1.36
N VAL A 487 10.76 -36.91 1.65
CA VAL A 487 11.08 -37.94 0.66
C VAL A 487 10.25 -39.21 0.91
N GLY A 488 9.73 -39.79 -0.13
CA GLY A 488 8.96 -41.04 -0.04
C GLY A 488 7.99 -41.22 -1.21
N PRO A 489 7.23 -42.32 -1.24
CA PRO A 489 6.29 -42.63 -2.31
C PRO A 489 5.18 -41.59 -2.48
N THR A 490 4.51 -41.62 -3.61
CA THR A 490 3.36 -40.74 -3.87
C THR A 490 2.17 -41.14 -2.99
N GLY A 491 1.41 -40.16 -2.48
CA GLY A 491 0.17 -40.42 -1.76
C GLY A 491 0.33 -40.87 -0.29
N VAL A 492 1.54 -40.85 0.30
CA VAL A 492 1.80 -41.22 1.71
C VAL A 492 1.56 -40.10 2.73
N GLY A 493 1.16 -38.90 2.28
CA GLY A 493 0.79 -37.79 3.19
C GLY A 493 1.78 -36.65 3.28
N LYS A 494 2.83 -36.56 2.43
CA LYS A 494 3.84 -35.46 2.45
C LYS A 494 3.20 -34.07 2.40
N THR A 495 2.36 -33.82 1.40
CA THR A 495 1.66 -32.54 1.22
C THR A 495 0.62 -32.30 2.33
N GLU A 496 -0.01 -33.37 2.87
CA GLU A 496 -0.98 -33.25 3.95
C GLU A 496 -0.33 -32.81 5.27
N ILE A 497 0.88 -33.31 5.60
CA ILE A 497 1.64 -32.82 6.76
C ILE A 497 1.89 -31.31 6.67
N ALA A 498 2.35 -30.82 5.52
CA ALA A 498 2.59 -29.38 5.33
C ALA A 498 1.31 -28.56 5.53
N LYS A 499 0.19 -29.04 4.97
CA LYS A 499 -1.13 -28.40 5.09
C LYS A 499 -1.64 -28.37 6.53
N ARG A 500 -1.52 -29.51 7.25
CA ARG A 500 -1.94 -29.59 8.65
C ARG A 500 -1.02 -28.80 9.56
N LEU A 501 0.28 -28.81 9.32
CA LEU A 501 1.25 -28.00 10.07
C LEU A 501 0.90 -26.49 9.96
N ALA A 502 0.62 -26.00 8.76
CA ALA A 502 0.20 -24.61 8.56
C ALA A 502 -1.07 -24.28 9.34
N ALA A 503 -2.08 -25.17 9.28
CA ALA A 503 -3.34 -25.00 10.01
C ALA A 503 -3.16 -25.03 11.54
N GLU A 504 -2.29 -25.92 12.07
CA GLU A 504 -2.02 -26.03 13.50
C GLU A 504 -1.15 -24.90 14.04
N LEU A 505 -0.30 -24.33 13.20
CA LEU A 505 0.48 -23.12 13.52
C LEU A 505 -0.32 -21.82 13.32
N GLY A 506 -1.54 -21.88 12.77
CA GLY A 506 -2.35 -20.70 12.47
C GLY A 506 -1.77 -19.79 11.39
N VAL A 507 -0.92 -20.32 10.49
CA VAL A 507 -0.24 -19.56 9.46
C VAL A 507 -0.70 -19.97 8.06
N LYS A 508 -0.48 -19.10 7.07
CA LYS A 508 -0.84 -19.38 5.67
C LYS A 508 0.06 -20.47 5.07
N LEU A 509 -0.56 -21.39 4.33
CA LEU A 509 0.17 -22.29 3.44
C LEU A 509 0.34 -21.63 2.06
N ILE A 510 1.58 -21.42 1.65
CA ILE A 510 1.96 -20.95 0.30
C ILE A 510 2.48 -22.19 -0.44
N ARG A 511 1.83 -22.55 -1.55
CA ARG A 511 2.19 -23.75 -2.31
C ARG A 511 2.56 -23.40 -3.74
N PHE A 512 3.71 -23.94 -4.18
CA PHE A 512 4.13 -23.93 -5.57
C PHE A 512 4.38 -25.36 -6.04
N ASP A 513 3.83 -25.73 -7.19
CA ASP A 513 4.10 -26.98 -7.86
C ASP A 513 5.32 -26.78 -8.77
N MET A 514 6.42 -27.41 -8.44
CA MET A 514 7.68 -27.21 -9.16
C MET A 514 7.70 -27.81 -10.55
N SER A 515 6.72 -28.66 -10.89
CA SER A 515 6.52 -29.12 -12.28
C SER A 515 6.18 -27.99 -13.26
N GLU A 516 5.58 -26.88 -12.76
CA GLU A 516 5.30 -25.68 -13.55
C GLU A 516 6.56 -24.82 -13.78
N TYR A 517 7.62 -25.07 -13.01
CA TYR A 517 8.86 -24.29 -13.00
C TYR A 517 10.08 -25.09 -13.50
N GLY A 518 9.84 -26.06 -14.39
CA GLY A 518 10.88 -26.86 -15.03
C GLY A 518 11.67 -26.12 -16.11
N GLU A 519 11.17 -25.03 -16.65
CA GLU A 519 11.80 -24.26 -17.71
C GLU A 519 12.37 -22.93 -17.22
N LYS A 520 13.45 -22.46 -17.86
CA LYS A 520 14.16 -21.24 -17.43
C LYS A 520 13.29 -19.98 -17.38
N HIS A 521 12.36 -19.83 -18.32
CA HIS A 521 11.45 -18.67 -18.31
C HIS A 521 10.44 -18.70 -17.15
N ALA A 522 10.09 -19.85 -16.63
CA ALA A 522 9.21 -19.99 -15.49
C ALA A 522 9.91 -19.57 -14.16
N VAL A 523 11.24 -19.74 -14.08
CA VAL A 523 12.02 -19.24 -12.94
C VAL A 523 11.91 -17.71 -12.82
N ALA A 524 11.90 -17.00 -13.96
CA ALA A 524 11.73 -15.56 -13.97
C ALA A 524 10.38 -15.10 -13.40
N LYS A 525 9.31 -15.91 -13.51
CA LYS A 525 8.03 -15.61 -12.85
C LYS A 525 8.12 -15.73 -11.32
N LEU A 526 8.95 -16.66 -10.84
CA LEU A 526 9.05 -16.93 -9.41
C LEU A 526 9.82 -15.82 -8.66
N ILE A 527 10.90 -15.28 -9.27
CA ILE A 527 11.82 -14.30 -8.67
C ILE A 527 11.83 -12.93 -9.35
N GLY A 528 11.02 -12.74 -10.40
CA GLY A 528 10.96 -11.54 -11.22
C GLY A 528 11.79 -11.65 -12.51
N SER A 529 11.36 -10.94 -13.55
CA SER A 529 12.06 -10.87 -14.84
C SER A 529 13.23 -9.89 -14.77
N PRO A 530 14.38 -10.18 -15.41
CA PRO A 530 15.48 -9.23 -15.52
C PRO A 530 15.07 -7.94 -16.25
N ALA A 531 15.76 -6.83 -15.94
CA ALA A 531 15.53 -5.55 -16.59
C ALA A 531 15.63 -5.66 -18.13
N GLY A 532 14.61 -5.16 -18.83
CA GLY A 532 14.51 -5.21 -20.29
C GLY A 532 13.68 -6.36 -20.86
N TYR A 533 13.16 -7.26 -20.04
CA TYR A 533 12.23 -8.31 -20.47
C TYR A 533 10.78 -7.95 -20.12
N VAL A 534 9.84 -8.50 -20.89
CA VAL A 534 8.40 -8.35 -20.64
C VAL A 534 8.06 -8.90 -19.25
N GLY A 535 7.33 -8.12 -18.43
CA GLY A 535 6.99 -8.49 -17.07
C GLY A 535 8.02 -8.05 -16.00
N TYR A 536 8.99 -7.19 -16.34
CA TYR A 536 9.94 -6.63 -15.36
C TYR A 536 9.25 -5.81 -14.25
N GLU A 537 8.13 -5.14 -14.58
CA GLU A 537 7.36 -4.36 -13.60
C GLU A 537 6.56 -5.24 -12.63
N GLU A 538 6.36 -6.51 -12.96
CA GLU A 538 5.77 -7.51 -12.08
C GLU A 538 6.90 -8.13 -11.26
N GLY A 539 6.88 -7.95 -9.93
CA GLY A 539 7.84 -8.59 -9.02
C GLY A 539 7.77 -10.12 -9.05
N GLY A 540 8.70 -10.80 -8.37
CA GLY A 540 8.64 -12.25 -8.25
C GLY A 540 7.45 -12.72 -7.42
N ILE A 541 6.69 -13.70 -7.92
CA ILE A 541 5.49 -14.24 -7.22
C ILE A 541 5.87 -14.80 -5.85
N LEU A 542 7.02 -15.47 -5.73
CA LEU A 542 7.51 -16.03 -4.46
C LEU A 542 7.83 -14.92 -3.46
N THR A 543 8.58 -13.90 -3.88
CA THR A 543 8.97 -12.78 -3.02
C THR A 543 7.74 -11.99 -2.58
N GLU A 544 6.79 -11.78 -3.46
CA GLU A 544 5.55 -11.07 -3.17
C GLU A 544 4.66 -11.82 -2.16
N GLU A 545 4.48 -13.14 -2.35
CA GLU A 545 3.68 -13.96 -1.44
C GLU A 545 4.30 -14.05 -0.03
N ILE A 546 5.63 -14.15 0.07
CA ILE A 546 6.32 -14.16 1.37
C ILE A 546 6.26 -12.78 2.03
N ARG A 547 6.42 -11.69 1.27
CA ARG A 547 6.25 -10.33 1.82
C ARG A 547 4.85 -10.11 2.38
N LYS A 548 3.82 -10.57 1.67
CA LYS A 548 2.42 -10.51 2.15
C LYS A 548 2.16 -11.41 3.37
N ASN A 549 2.94 -12.48 3.53
CA ASN A 549 2.74 -13.48 4.59
C ASN A 549 4.11 -13.89 5.18
N PRO A 550 4.75 -13.02 5.96
CA PRO A 550 6.11 -13.25 6.47
C PRO A 550 6.20 -14.42 7.46
N SER A 551 5.10 -14.80 8.10
CA SER A 551 4.97 -16.04 8.86
C SER A 551 4.09 -17.01 8.07
N SER A 552 4.70 -18.03 7.48
CA SER A 552 3.98 -18.98 6.61
C SER A 552 4.70 -20.32 6.52
N VAL A 553 3.98 -21.32 6.03
CA VAL A 553 4.58 -22.58 5.56
C VAL A 553 4.67 -22.49 4.04
N LEU A 554 5.89 -22.46 3.51
CA LEU A 554 6.17 -22.53 2.09
C LEU A 554 6.33 -23.99 1.68
N LEU A 555 5.46 -24.47 0.82
CA LEU A 555 5.52 -25.82 0.25
C LEU A 555 5.93 -25.76 -1.22
N LEU A 556 7.09 -26.33 -1.53
CA LEU A 556 7.57 -26.54 -2.88
C LEU A 556 7.37 -28.01 -3.24
N ASP A 557 6.32 -28.31 -3.99
CA ASP A 557 5.92 -29.68 -4.30
C ASP A 557 6.68 -30.18 -5.53
N GLU A 558 7.16 -31.42 -5.49
CA GLU A 558 7.92 -32.12 -6.55
C GLU A 558 9.22 -31.36 -6.97
N ILE A 559 10.03 -30.99 -5.98
CA ILE A 559 11.23 -30.14 -6.16
C ILE A 559 12.24 -30.71 -7.17
N GLU A 560 12.29 -32.03 -7.37
CA GLU A 560 13.15 -32.70 -8.36
C GLU A 560 12.81 -32.33 -9.81
N LYS A 561 11.63 -31.76 -10.06
CA LYS A 561 11.20 -31.29 -11.40
C LYS A 561 11.58 -29.85 -11.69
N ALA A 562 12.04 -29.13 -10.67
CA ALA A 562 12.41 -27.73 -10.79
C ALA A 562 13.63 -27.51 -11.68
N HIS A 563 13.68 -26.36 -12.35
CA HIS A 563 14.88 -25.95 -13.08
C HIS A 563 16.08 -25.78 -12.10
N PRO A 564 17.31 -26.12 -12.51
CA PRO A 564 18.50 -26.00 -11.65
C PRO A 564 18.70 -24.62 -11.01
N ASP A 565 18.32 -23.54 -11.68
CA ASP A 565 18.43 -22.19 -11.14
C ASP A 565 17.59 -21.97 -9.87
N ILE A 566 16.49 -22.71 -9.69
CA ILE A 566 15.66 -22.64 -8.49
C ILE A 566 16.44 -23.14 -7.26
N PHE A 567 17.27 -24.17 -7.42
CA PHE A 567 18.13 -24.62 -6.32
C PHE A 567 19.10 -23.54 -5.86
N ASN A 568 19.64 -22.73 -6.79
CA ASN A 568 20.50 -21.59 -6.43
C ASN A 568 19.73 -20.52 -5.61
N VAL A 569 18.49 -20.26 -5.97
CA VAL A 569 17.60 -19.37 -5.21
C VAL A 569 17.33 -19.91 -3.81
N LEU A 570 17.03 -21.21 -3.70
CA LEU A 570 16.77 -21.85 -2.42
C LEU A 570 18.02 -21.91 -1.54
N LEU A 571 19.23 -22.06 -2.11
CA LEU A 571 20.48 -21.96 -1.36
C LEU A 571 20.60 -20.59 -0.68
N GLN A 572 20.30 -19.50 -1.42
CA GLN A 572 20.31 -18.16 -0.84
C GLN A 572 19.28 -18.00 0.29
N VAL A 573 18.08 -18.54 0.10
CA VAL A 573 17.02 -18.51 1.13
C VAL A 573 17.47 -19.29 2.38
N MET A 574 18.06 -20.48 2.22
CA MET A 574 18.48 -21.32 3.34
C MET A 574 19.71 -20.78 4.09
N ASP A 575 20.58 -20.00 3.41
CA ASP A 575 21.78 -19.43 4.04
C ASP A 575 21.53 -18.11 4.75
N TYR A 576 20.68 -17.26 4.16
CA TYR A 576 20.52 -15.88 4.61
C TYR A 576 19.09 -15.53 5.04
N ALA A 577 18.14 -16.46 4.93
CA ALA A 577 16.71 -16.24 5.14
C ALA A 577 16.16 -15.01 4.40
N THR A 578 16.80 -14.60 3.32
CA THR A 578 16.37 -13.45 2.52
C THR A 578 16.47 -13.77 1.03
N LEU A 579 15.52 -13.28 0.27
CA LEU A 579 15.53 -13.32 -1.19
C LEU A 579 15.25 -11.94 -1.72
N THR A 580 16.13 -11.45 -2.60
CA THR A 580 15.92 -10.16 -3.28
C THR A 580 15.43 -10.41 -4.70
N ASP A 581 14.30 -9.83 -5.07
CA ASP A 581 13.78 -9.91 -6.42
C ASP A 581 14.56 -9.00 -7.40
N ASN A 582 14.25 -9.12 -8.68
CA ASN A 582 14.91 -8.31 -9.71
C ASN A 582 14.56 -6.81 -9.65
N GLN A 583 13.58 -6.42 -8.84
CA GLN A 583 13.27 -5.02 -8.56
C GLN A 583 14.01 -4.48 -7.32
N GLY A 584 14.85 -5.32 -6.66
CA GLY A 584 15.56 -4.94 -5.45
C GLY A 584 14.77 -5.11 -4.16
N ARG A 585 13.51 -5.59 -4.23
CA ARG A 585 12.67 -5.82 -3.05
C ARG A 585 13.10 -7.09 -2.33
N LYS A 586 13.28 -7.01 -1.01
CA LYS A 586 13.69 -8.13 -0.16
C LYS A 586 12.48 -8.82 0.46
N ALA A 587 12.45 -10.13 0.40
CA ALA A 587 11.52 -10.98 1.14
C ALA A 587 12.29 -11.69 2.28
N ASP A 588 11.70 -11.70 3.47
CA ASP A 588 12.26 -12.26 4.70
C ASP A 588 11.65 -13.64 5.00
N PHE A 589 12.50 -14.66 5.13
CA PHE A 589 12.12 -16.04 5.37
C PHE A 589 12.42 -16.51 6.81
N ARG A 590 12.87 -15.66 7.72
CA ARG A 590 13.23 -16.05 9.10
C ARG A 590 12.08 -16.71 9.86
N ASN A 591 10.85 -16.32 9.58
CA ASN A 591 9.64 -16.89 10.19
C ASN A 591 8.91 -17.88 9.26
N VAL A 592 9.55 -18.35 8.20
CA VAL A 592 8.97 -19.27 7.21
C VAL A 592 9.49 -20.69 7.46
N VAL A 593 8.57 -21.66 7.48
CA VAL A 593 8.90 -23.09 7.41
C VAL A 593 8.94 -23.49 5.95
N VAL A 594 10.11 -23.77 5.42
CA VAL A 594 10.30 -24.21 4.02
C VAL A 594 10.21 -25.73 3.97
N ILE A 595 9.21 -26.24 3.26
CA ILE A 595 9.01 -27.68 3.04
C ILE A 595 9.11 -27.95 1.53
N MET A 596 9.98 -28.87 1.19
CA MET A 596 10.16 -29.37 -0.17
C MET A 596 9.74 -30.82 -0.22
N THR A 597 8.93 -31.22 -1.18
CA THR A 597 8.57 -32.65 -1.35
C THR A 597 9.30 -33.24 -2.54
N SER A 598 9.65 -34.51 -2.43
CA SER A 598 10.26 -35.26 -3.53
C SER A 598 9.74 -36.71 -3.58
N ASN A 599 9.58 -37.19 -4.79
CA ASN A 599 9.29 -38.60 -5.09
C ASN A 599 10.56 -39.38 -5.51
N ALA A 600 11.76 -38.77 -5.33
CA ALA A 600 13.02 -39.42 -5.67
C ALA A 600 13.19 -40.77 -4.95
N GLY A 601 13.49 -41.82 -5.71
CA GLY A 601 13.67 -43.16 -5.20
C GLY A 601 12.39 -43.99 -5.01
N ALA A 602 11.21 -43.41 -5.13
CA ALA A 602 9.91 -44.11 -4.98
C ALA A 602 9.77 -45.31 -5.97
N ASN A 603 10.27 -45.16 -7.20
CA ASN A 603 10.22 -46.21 -8.25
C ASN A 603 11.18 -47.40 -8.02
N LYS A 604 12.07 -47.29 -7.04
CA LYS A 604 13.01 -48.36 -6.69
C LYS A 604 12.56 -49.18 -5.48
N LEU A 605 11.63 -48.61 -4.69
CA LEU A 605 10.95 -49.32 -3.63
C LEU A 605 10.08 -50.41 -4.23
N GLY A 606 10.35 -51.67 -3.93
CA GLY A 606 9.61 -52.81 -4.47
C GLY A 606 10.25 -53.52 -5.69
N LYS A 607 11.39 -53.04 -6.22
CA LYS A 607 12.16 -53.73 -7.25
C LYS A 607 13.41 -54.48 -6.66
N SER A 608 13.57 -54.46 -5.35
CA SER A 608 14.63 -55.21 -4.67
C SER A 608 14.35 -56.69 -4.75
N GLY A 609 15.30 -57.41 -5.30
CA GLY A 609 15.24 -58.85 -5.59
C GLY A 609 14.95 -59.71 -4.37
N ILE A 610 14.53 -60.94 -4.66
CA ILE A 610 14.24 -62.06 -3.78
C ILE A 610 15.31 -62.19 -2.68
N GLY A 611 14.99 -61.73 -1.45
CA GLY A 611 15.81 -61.85 -0.27
C GLY A 611 15.32 -60.98 0.87
N PHE A 612 15.09 -61.53 2.04
CA PHE A 612 14.63 -61.00 3.32
C PHE A 612 14.57 -59.46 3.45
N VAL A 613 13.39 -58.94 3.42
CA VAL A 613 13.10 -57.48 3.59
C VAL A 613 13.13 -57.19 5.09
N SER A 614 14.12 -56.44 5.55
CA SER A 614 14.10 -55.78 6.85
C SER A 614 13.80 -54.30 6.63
N GLU A 615 12.95 -53.70 7.45
CA GLU A 615 12.46 -52.29 7.39
C GLU A 615 13.59 -51.23 7.28
N GLY A 616 14.84 -51.59 7.61
CA GLY A 616 16.00 -50.71 7.47
C GLY A 616 16.58 -50.57 6.04
N HIS A 617 16.18 -51.44 5.09
CA HIS A 617 16.71 -51.40 3.72
C HIS A 617 16.04 -50.37 2.83
N ASP A 618 14.75 -50.09 3.03
CA ASP A 618 13.97 -49.13 2.22
C ASP A 618 14.45 -47.69 2.44
N ASN A 619 14.77 -47.31 3.66
CA ASN A 619 15.23 -45.98 4.00
C ASN A 619 16.65 -45.70 3.43
N SER A 620 17.52 -46.72 3.36
CA SER A 620 18.87 -46.56 2.79
C SER A 620 18.82 -46.30 1.29
N VAL A 621 17.96 -47.00 0.56
CA VAL A 621 17.74 -46.84 -0.88
C VAL A 621 17.21 -45.42 -1.20
N LEU A 622 16.23 -44.92 -0.42
CA LEU A 622 15.71 -43.56 -0.60
C LEU A 622 16.82 -42.53 -0.35
N MET A 623 17.61 -42.69 0.70
CA MET A 623 18.71 -41.78 1.02
C MET A 623 19.85 -41.79 -0.03
N GLU A 624 20.12 -42.94 -0.67
CA GLU A 624 21.05 -43.00 -1.79
C GLU A 624 20.54 -42.21 -3.01
N GLU A 625 19.25 -42.33 -3.34
CA GLU A 625 18.69 -41.56 -4.44
C GLU A 625 18.64 -40.06 -4.12
N VAL A 626 18.36 -39.66 -2.89
CA VAL A 626 18.50 -38.27 -2.45
C VAL A 626 19.90 -37.74 -2.67
N LYS A 627 20.92 -38.55 -2.35
CA LYS A 627 22.32 -38.20 -2.61
C LYS A 627 22.65 -38.07 -4.09
N ARG A 628 21.96 -38.80 -4.95
CA ARG A 628 22.12 -38.76 -6.40
C ARG A 628 21.42 -37.57 -7.06
N VAL A 629 20.20 -37.26 -6.61
CA VAL A 629 19.38 -36.20 -7.20
C VAL A 629 19.78 -34.80 -6.70
N PHE A 630 20.10 -34.70 -5.42
CA PHE A 630 20.41 -33.41 -4.78
C PHE A 630 21.91 -33.28 -4.47
N GLN A 631 22.49 -32.16 -4.91
CA GLN A 631 23.91 -31.87 -4.69
C GLN A 631 24.25 -31.81 -3.18
N PRO A 632 25.47 -32.14 -2.78
CA PRO A 632 25.90 -32.10 -1.38
C PRO A 632 25.70 -30.73 -0.74
N GLU A 633 25.92 -29.65 -1.49
CA GLU A 633 25.76 -28.29 -1.04
C GLU A 633 24.33 -28.00 -0.59
N PHE A 634 23.35 -28.39 -1.40
CA PHE A 634 21.93 -28.22 -1.09
C PHE A 634 21.52 -29.05 0.14
N ARG A 635 21.96 -30.32 0.21
CA ARG A 635 21.61 -31.21 1.32
C ARG A 635 22.16 -30.75 2.68
N ASN A 636 23.36 -30.14 2.70
CA ASN A 636 24.00 -29.66 3.92
C ASN A 636 23.32 -28.43 4.53
N ARG A 637 22.47 -27.74 3.75
CA ARG A 637 21.71 -26.56 4.21
C ARG A 637 20.29 -26.89 4.70
N LEU A 638 19.87 -28.15 4.48
CA LEU A 638 18.58 -28.61 5.01
C LEU A 638 18.66 -28.80 6.54
N SER A 639 17.65 -28.35 7.26
CA SER A 639 17.50 -28.65 8.67
C SER A 639 17.33 -30.17 8.89
N LYS A 640 16.55 -30.81 8.01
CA LYS A 640 16.30 -32.27 8.09
C LYS A 640 15.81 -32.82 6.74
N VAL A 641 16.24 -34.05 6.43
CA VAL A 641 15.57 -34.89 5.42
C VAL A 641 14.65 -35.84 6.16
N VAL A 642 13.36 -35.73 5.87
CA VAL A 642 12.28 -36.51 6.53
C VAL A 642 11.82 -37.60 5.56
N VAL A 643 12.00 -38.84 5.94
CA VAL A 643 11.60 -39.99 5.14
C VAL A 643 10.20 -40.43 5.54
N PHE A 644 9.36 -40.62 4.54
CA PHE A 644 7.98 -41.09 4.71
C PHE A 644 7.91 -42.59 4.40
N ASN A 645 7.29 -43.31 5.30
CA ASN A 645 7.10 -44.76 5.14
C ASN A 645 6.10 -45.02 4.00
N SER A 646 6.30 -46.16 3.32
CA SER A 646 5.33 -46.68 2.38
C SER A 646 4.03 -47.05 3.10
N MET A 647 2.93 -47.05 2.35
CA MET A 647 1.61 -47.32 2.93
C MET A 647 1.45 -48.80 3.27
N ASP A 648 1.29 -49.12 4.53
CA ASP A 648 0.98 -50.46 5.02
C ASP A 648 -0.55 -50.73 5.09
N SER A 649 -0.93 -51.95 5.44
CA SER A 649 -2.33 -52.34 5.49
C SER A 649 -3.14 -51.65 6.62
N GLU A 650 -2.51 -51.28 7.74
CA GLU A 650 -3.17 -50.62 8.87
C GLU A 650 -3.40 -49.13 8.53
N MET A 651 -2.39 -48.46 8.03
CA MET A 651 -2.48 -47.07 7.53
C MET A 651 -3.55 -46.96 6.45
N ALA A 652 -3.58 -47.87 5.52
CA ALA A 652 -4.59 -47.95 4.46
C ALA A 652 -6.04 -47.99 5.04
N THR A 653 -6.27 -48.77 6.07
CA THR A 653 -7.58 -48.87 6.72
C THR A 653 -7.97 -47.53 7.39
N LEU A 654 -7.03 -46.93 8.14
CA LEU A 654 -7.27 -45.65 8.81
C LEU A 654 -7.55 -44.50 7.82
N VAL A 655 -6.87 -44.52 6.68
CA VAL A 655 -7.13 -43.52 5.61
C VAL A 655 -8.52 -43.69 5.01
N VAL A 656 -8.94 -44.94 4.73
CA VAL A 656 -10.29 -45.24 4.24
C VAL A 656 -11.35 -44.76 5.23
N ASP A 657 -11.20 -45.12 6.52
CA ASP A 657 -12.15 -44.70 7.57
C ASP A 657 -12.23 -43.18 7.69
N LYS A 658 -11.08 -42.47 7.62
CA LYS A 658 -11.07 -41.00 7.63
C LYS A 658 -11.81 -40.41 6.43
N LYS A 659 -11.60 -40.96 5.22
CA LYS A 659 -12.27 -40.47 3.99
C LYS A 659 -13.76 -40.72 4.00
N LEU A 660 -14.20 -41.85 4.56
CA LEU A 660 -15.59 -42.12 4.77
C LEU A 660 -16.22 -41.23 5.86
N THR A 661 -15.46 -40.87 6.89
CA THR A 661 -15.88 -39.88 7.88
C THR A 661 -16.03 -38.49 7.27
N GLU A 662 -15.07 -38.04 6.46
CA GLU A 662 -15.17 -36.77 5.71
C GLU A 662 -16.41 -36.75 4.79
N LEU A 663 -16.75 -37.88 4.14
CA LEU A 663 -17.96 -38.02 3.35
C LEU A 663 -19.22 -37.99 4.23
N LYS A 664 -19.19 -38.64 5.38
CA LYS A 664 -20.31 -38.64 6.38
C LYS A 664 -20.59 -37.20 6.83
N ASP A 665 -19.55 -36.40 7.16
CA ASP A 665 -19.72 -35.02 7.61
C ASP A 665 -20.31 -34.13 6.48
N GLN A 666 -19.89 -34.35 5.23
CA GLN A 666 -20.46 -33.65 4.07
C GLN A 666 -21.94 -33.97 3.87
N LEU A 667 -22.35 -35.24 4.08
CA LEU A 667 -23.73 -35.68 3.93
C LEU A 667 -24.59 -35.25 5.13
N LEU A 668 -24.02 -35.24 6.34
CA LEU A 668 -24.70 -34.76 7.57
C LEU A 668 -25.09 -33.27 7.45
N ALA A 669 -24.24 -32.44 6.80
CA ALA A 669 -24.59 -31.04 6.48
C ALA A 669 -25.84 -30.92 5.60
N LYS A 670 -26.21 -31.98 4.87
CA LYS A 670 -27.43 -32.12 4.06
C LYS A 670 -28.54 -32.89 4.78
N LYS A 671 -28.41 -33.16 6.10
CA LYS A 671 -29.34 -33.94 6.93
C LYS A 671 -29.45 -35.41 6.50
N ILE A 672 -28.40 -35.97 5.91
CA ILE A 672 -28.33 -37.36 5.48
C ILE A 672 -27.39 -38.10 6.43
N GLU A 673 -27.90 -39.14 7.11
CA GLU A 673 -27.11 -40.01 7.96
C GLU A 673 -26.44 -41.09 7.10
N PHE A 674 -25.10 -41.05 7.04
CA PHE A 674 -24.32 -41.97 6.20
C PHE A 674 -23.66 -43.06 7.04
N THR A 675 -23.81 -44.31 6.58
CA THR A 675 -23.12 -45.49 7.11
C THR A 675 -22.48 -46.29 6.00
N ALA A 676 -21.34 -46.91 6.28
CA ALA A 676 -20.64 -47.79 5.32
C ALA A 676 -20.32 -49.10 6.05
N ASP A 677 -20.65 -50.22 5.43
CA ASP A 677 -20.37 -51.54 5.97
C ASP A 677 -18.92 -52.00 5.73
N GLU A 678 -18.51 -53.11 6.34
CA GLU A 678 -17.18 -53.66 6.17
C GLU A 678 -16.86 -54.17 4.77
N SER A 679 -17.89 -54.52 3.96
CA SER A 679 -17.74 -54.97 2.59
C SER A 679 -17.32 -53.76 1.71
N ALA A 680 -18.01 -52.64 1.87
CA ALA A 680 -17.69 -51.37 1.18
C ALA A 680 -16.29 -50.87 1.54
N LYS A 681 -15.89 -50.93 2.86
CA LYS A 681 -14.53 -50.53 3.27
C LYS A 681 -13.47 -51.43 2.65
N LYS A 682 -13.67 -52.73 2.61
CA LYS A 682 -12.72 -53.68 1.99
C LYS A 682 -12.58 -53.45 0.47
N LEU A 683 -13.68 -53.22 -0.23
CA LEU A 683 -13.62 -52.93 -1.64
C LEU A 683 -12.97 -51.57 -1.92
N LEU A 684 -13.30 -50.57 -1.12
CA LEU A 684 -12.67 -49.25 -1.22
C LEU A 684 -11.16 -49.32 -0.97
N LYS A 685 -10.72 -50.05 0.04
CA LYS A 685 -9.33 -50.33 0.32
C LYS A 685 -8.62 -51.04 -0.86
N LYS A 686 -9.27 -52.08 -1.44
CA LYS A 686 -8.73 -52.86 -2.58
C LYS A 686 -8.57 -52.01 -3.83
N ARG A 687 -9.53 -51.12 -4.15
CA ARG A 687 -9.52 -50.27 -5.34
C ARG A 687 -8.80 -48.96 -5.15
N GLY A 688 -8.89 -48.41 -3.94
CA GLY A 688 -8.41 -47.06 -3.62
C GLY A 688 -6.98 -46.97 -3.18
N ILE A 689 -6.27 -48.10 -3.00
CA ILE A 689 -4.88 -48.13 -2.56
C ILE A 689 -4.05 -48.96 -3.51
N SER A 690 -3.07 -48.29 -4.14
CA SER A 690 -2.09 -48.93 -4.99
C SER A 690 -0.66 -48.53 -4.55
N GLN A 691 0.32 -49.38 -4.85
CA GLN A 691 1.72 -49.07 -4.58
C GLN A 691 2.23 -47.86 -5.37
N GLU A 692 1.59 -47.55 -6.48
CA GLU A 692 1.98 -46.46 -7.38
C GLU A 692 1.39 -45.10 -6.99
N PHE A 693 0.10 -45.07 -6.60
CA PHE A 693 -0.63 -43.81 -6.35
C PHE A 693 -0.99 -43.57 -4.89
N GLY A 694 -0.73 -44.54 -4.00
CA GLY A 694 -1.01 -44.44 -2.57
C GLY A 694 -2.49 -44.17 -2.26
N ALA A 695 -2.78 -43.29 -1.34
CA ALA A 695 -4.15 -42.91 -0.90
C ALA A 695 -4.89 -41.97 -1.85
N ARG A 696 -4.27 -41.43 -2.88
CA ARG A 696 -4.95 -40.52 -3.86
C ARG A 696 -6.08 -41.21 -4.62
N GLU A 697 -5.95 -42.52 -4.86
CA GLU A 697 -6.99 -43.30 -5.53
C GLU A 697 -8.26 -43.46 -4.68
N VAL A 698 -8.18 -43.43 -3.34
CA VAL A 698 -9.37 -43.48 -2.47
C VAL A 698 -10.31 -42.33 -2.78
N ASP A 699 -9.82 -41.10 -2.89
CA ASP A 699 -10.63 -39.93 -3.23
C ASP A 699 -11.22 -40.04 -4.64
N ARG A 700 -10.48 -40.65 -5.58
CA ARG A 700 -10.94 -40.89 -6.96
C ARG A 700 -12.05 -41.92 -7.00
N VAL A 701 -11.92 -43.04 -6.30
CA VAL A 701 -12.97 -44.06 -6.20
C VAL A 701 -14.20 -43.48 -5.52
N ILE A 702 -14.07 -42.74 -4.42
CA ILE A 702 -15.21 -42.08 -3.81
C ILE A 702 -15.92 -41.13 -4.76
N ARG A 703 -15.17 -40.35 -5.54
CA ARG A 703 -15.73 -39.40 -6.50
C ARG A 703 -16.40 -40.05 -7.68
N ASN A 704 -15.78 -41.08 -8.27
CA ASN A 704 -16.20 -41.65 -9.54
C ASN A 704 -17.15 -42.84 -9.38
N ASP A 705 -16.96 -43.67 -8.32
CA ASP A 705 -17.69 -44.92 -8.16
C ASP A 705 -18.76 -44.83 -7.05
N ILE A 706 -18.56 -44.02 -6.00
CA ILE A 706 -19.49 -43.96 -4.87
C ILE A 706 -20.44 -42.77 -4.98
N LYS A 707 -19.91 -41.54 -5.13
CA LYS A 707 -20.77 -40.34 -5.18
C LYS A 707 -21.85 -40.37 -6.28
N PRO A 708 -21.59 -40.86 -7.50
CA PRO A 708 -22.61 -40.95 -8.54
C PRO A 708 -23.81 -41.81 -8.17
N LEU A 709 -23.65 -42.82 -7.30
CA LEU A 709 -24.72 -43.72 -6.90
C LEU A 709 -25.88 -43.01 -6.19
N PHE A 710 -25.61 -41.92 -5.47
CA PHE A 710 -26.62 -41.24 -4.66
C PHE A 710 -26.87 -39.77 -5.07
N VAL A 711 -26.23 -39.27 -6.14
CA VAL A 711 -26.47 -37.87 -6.58
C VAL A 711 -27.93 -37.68 -7.00
N ASP A 712 -28.50 -38.61 -7.77
CA ASP A 712 -29.88 -38.51 -8.22
C ASP A 712 -30.87 -38.67 -7.05
N GLU A 713 -30.54 -39.51 -6.08
CA GLU A 713 -31.34 -39.67 -4.86
C GLU A 713 -31.38 -38.43 -3.98
N ILE A 714 -30.26 -37.67 -3.92
CA ILE A 714 -30.19 -36.39 -3.22
C ILE A 714 -30.90 -35.27 -4.00
N LEU A 715 -30.82 -35.25 -5.32
CA LEU A 715 -31.42 -34.19 -6.12
C LEU A 715 -32.92 -34.38 -6.36
N PHE A 716 -33.31 -35.60 -6.65
CA PHE A 716 -34.66 -35.92 -7.19
C PHE A 716 -35.35 -37.07 -6.44
N GLY A 717 -34.60 -37.83 -5.64
CA GLY A 717 -35.08 -39.07 -5.00
C GLY A 717 -35.39 -38.90 -3.50
N LYS A 718 -35.28 -39.99 -2.76
CA LYS A 718 -35.69 -40.16 -1.37
C LYS A 718 -34.88 -39.34 -0.39
N LEU A 719 -33.65 -38.92 -0.76
CA LEU A 719 -32.75 -38.18 0.13
C LEU A 719 -32.83 -36.62 -0.05
N LYS A 720 -33.80 -36.13 -0.81
CA LYS A 720 -33.96 -34.68 -1.12
C LYS A 720 -34.17 -33.85 0.16
N ASP A 721 -34.94 -34.35 1.09
CA ASP A 721 -35.25 -33.67 2.38
C ASP A 721 -34.46 -34.24 3.58
N GLY A 722 -33.44 -35.06 3.31
CA GLY A 722 -32.67 -35.82 4.28
C GLY A 722 -33.13 -37.24 4.40
N GLY A 723 -32.37 -38.08 5.10
CA GLY A 723 -32.69 -39.53 5.25
C GLY A 723 -31.46 -40.31 5.71
N GLU A 724 -31.52 -41.63 5.53
CA GLU A 724 -30.42 -42.54 5.83
C GLU A 724 -29.86 -43.12 4.52
N LEU A 725 -28.53 -43.13 4.41
CA LEU A 725 -27.81 -43.72 3.26
C LEU A 725 -26.83 -44.77 3.78
N SER A 726 -27.04 -46.02 3.40
CA SER A 726 -26.12 -47.12 3.69
C SER A 726 -25.35 -47.49 2.44
N LEU A 727 -24.02 -47.52 2.53
CA LEU A 727 -23.11 -47.99 1.48
C LEU A 727 -22.65 -49.39 1.80
N SER A 728 -22.91 -50.32 0.88
CA SER A 728 -22.41 -51.70 0.89
C SER A 728 -21.70 -52.03 -0.42
N ALA A 729 -21.10 -53.21 -0.50
CA ALA A 729 -20.47 -53.65 -1.68
C ALA A 729 -20.60 -55.15 -1.88
N ASP A 730 -20.88 -55.57 -3.13
CA ASP A 730 -20.67 -56.95 -3.59
C ASP A 730 -19.18 -57.09 -3.96
N GLU A 731 -18.78 -58.29 -4.45
CA GLU A 731 -17.35 -58.56 -4.74
C GLU A 731 -16.63 -57.52 -5.64
N GLU A 732 -17.40 -56.86 -6.53
CA GLU A 732 -16.82 -55.90 -7.50
C GLU A 732 -17.55 -54.55 -7.61
N LYS A 733 -18.72 -54.33 -7.01
CA LYS A 733 -19.49 -53.09 -7.19
C LYS A 733 -19.99 -52.54 -5.86
N PHE A 734 -19.97 -51.20 -5.73
CA PHE A 734 -20.63 -50.50 -4.63
C PHE A 734 -22.14 -50.47 -4.90
N THR A 735 -22.90 -50.67 -3.81
CA THR A 735 -24.37 -50.58 -3.84
C THR A 735 -24.81 -49.67 -2.68
N ILE A 736 -25.97 -49.07 -2.85
CA ILE A 736 -26.52 -48.14 -1.86
C ILE A 736 -27.93 -48.57 -1.48
N GLU A 737 -28.28 -48.40 -0.18
CA GLU A 737 -29.66 -48.47 0.28
C GLU A 737 -30.01 -47.09 0.86
N THR A 738 -31.21 -46.59 0.49
CA THR A 738 -31.69 -45.27 0.90
C THR A 738 -33.03 -45.40 1.61
N SER A 739 -33.20 -44.77 2.76
CA SER A 739 -34.47 -44.67 3.46
C SER A 739 -34.82 -43.21 3.77
N GLU A 740 -36.12 -42.89 3.63
CA GLU A 740 -36.62 -41.57 4.07
C GLU A 740 -36.63 -41.47 5.59
N LYS A 741 -36.35 -40.30 6.13
CA LYS A 741 -36.42 -40.05 7.58
C LYS A 741 -37.88 -40.22 8.04
N ASN A 742 -38.15 -41.26 8.84
CA ASN A 742 -39.49 -41.53 9.38
C ASN A 742 -39.98 -40.33 10.23
N ARG A 743 -40.94 -39.54 9.71
CA ARG A 743 -41.60 -38.42 10.43
C ARG A 743 -42.42 -38.85 11.65
N LYS A 744 -42.45 -40.13 12.02
CA LYS A 744 -43.34 -40.67 13.07
C LYS A 744 -42.79 -40.71 14.50
N LYS A 745 -41.61 -40.17 14.81
CA LYS A 745 -41.10 -40.10 16.21
C LYS A 745 -41.13 -38.73 16.87
N ALA A 746 -41.63 -37.69 16.23
CA ALA A 746 -41.69 -36.34 16.80
C ALA A 746 -43.10 -36.00 17.39
N ASP A 747 -44.18 -36.78 17.09
CA ASP A 747 -45.54 -36.47 17.53
C ASP A 747 -46.01 -37.30 18.77
N GLU A 748 -45.24 -38.26 19.25
CA GLU A 748 -45.62 -39.03 20.46
C GLU A 748 -45.10 -38.43 21.78
N ASN A 749 -44.26 -37.40 21.77
CA ASN A 749 -43.78 -36.76 23.01
C ASN A 749 -44.43 -35.40 23.34
N ASN A 750 -45.49 -35.00 22.62
CA ASN A 750 -46.22 -33.76 22.92
C ASN A 750 -47.67 -33.95 23.38
N ASN A 751 -48.06 -35.16 23.82
CA ASN A 751 -49.40 -35.40 24.32
C ASN A 751 -49.46 -35.92 25.79
N ASP A 752 -48.40 -35.73 26.58
CA ASP A 752 -48.46 -35.89 28.03
C ASP A 752 -47.63 -34.80 28.69
N ASN A 753 -48.20 -33.59 28.82
CA ASN A 753 -48.17 -32.71 29.99
C ASN A 753 -48.97 -31.42 29.70
#